data_191854f8f68fbc2c05056882fb5dc4e9
#
_entry.id   191854f8f68fbc2c05056882fb5dc4e9
#
_cell.length_a   1.000
_cell.length_b   1.000
_cell.length_c   1.000
_cell.angle_alpha   90.00
_cell.angle_beta   90.00
_cell.angle_gamma   90.00
#
_symmetry.space_group_name_H-M   'P 1'
#
loop_
_entity.id
_entity.type
_entity.pdbx_description
1 polymer ?
#
loop_
_entity_poly.entity_id
_entity_poly.type
_entity_poly.pdbx_seq_one_letter_code
_entity_poly.pdbx_strand_id
1 'polypeptide(L)'
;MSFAHMRVWAVFFAFLYLNIYGQRYTSTWYNIDNGLPQSSAKAIAKDKYGFIWISTENGLVRYDGISFVTFNNFKIDNLHFGMFIGDPVRDSITTLTNFQENKIIIKNRFPRLSKLTPGDRVSYTKGNQLVQRIANNTISSNFYNDVQYFIQLKNSKYIFREKDAIIYKNERGIETRISLPFTNEDLNSIFVLNETLFINDFQTRKTYSIHHGKLSVYDQPSLFNDPETKIYWQQITNQSFIINRNNIYIVEESPNGPSLKFLVKYKEIGSHSYYSMYYGKNFNNLYLGTLNNGLNILHLSNMYVARKEADFANNVSNASLPFSNNTIITEDGTEFGKNGIVHKYAFGNNDNYLMMYDNSGNILIRKRKSIIRFYKNSGYKKKDSTYIKEGFEDFMKSGNLYALSLLNSSRYQLQIFKKDQFTKPDYIYSFKSPVTAFFQYREGHVLVGNNEGLYSLMLDKNTVRPLIKNISVKSIVKTKDNLIWIMTNKNGFYLFKDRKLVKMPNDRNNYLQSAHSILEDQQGFYWISSNNGLYKVPKKQLIQYAENRKSPVFYYRFTKKDGFTSNEFNGNSQPNAYALENGEFIFPSMDGFVFFNPAQVQTYYPDPKKIYIERAKIGNAETVYFNTVLDLKNDYKTADIFIDIPYFSNFENLYIEAKISGEEESDWEAVALGKDLKYTISNLSPGDYTLKVRILASPDGKYEEKAVQFRIEPYFFQTLLFKILLSIIFLTGIIIIIMLMTNLLRTKNKALKRIVHNKNSKLKETSLTLEVVKNDLQKETEYQKKLVETISHDITTPIRFIAMLSQKLHESDDVELQKKYFDSIYKSSEQLYQFTLNLKEYTELYKAENIFEEQEYPVNRILEIKKKLFWEIAKERETVIINSTETNINSRVSESILSAIIHNVIDNAVKNTFKGEISLNIIEDDQKIIIIIDDTGTGMSTEQIAIYMNLFKNTKWKTPSFKGKGLGLHMVIHLVKKINAEISFSQNFPKGTIVEITLKKN
;
A
#
# COMPACT_ATOMS: atom_id res chain seq x y z
N MET A 1 12.30 65.04 5.80
CA MET A 1 12.62 63.61 6.12
C MET A 1 13.82 63.20 5.26
N SER A 2 14.93 62.87 5.88
CA SER A 2 16.18 62.60 5.18
C SER A 2 16.18 61.24 4.48
N PHE A 3 16.90 61.15 3.37
CA PHE A 3 17.08 59.90 2.58
C PHE A 3 17.52 58.67 3.43
N ALA A 4 18.09 58.91 4.60
CA ALA A 4 18.45 57.85 5.56
C ALA A 4 17.23 57.18 6.21
N HIS A 5 16.21 57.94 6.56
CA HIS A 5 14.96 57.40 7.13
C HIS A 5 14.17 56.61 6.11
N MET A 6 14.19 57.01 4.86
CA MET A 6 13.55 56.27 3.78
C MET A 6 14.20 54.92 3.46
N ARG A 7 15.55 54.84 3.61
CA ARG A 7 16.29 53.58 3.49
C ARG A 7 16.05 52.62 4.67
N VAL A 8 15.91 53.16 5.88
CA VAL A 8 15.59 52.35 7.07
C VAL A 8 14.15 51.81 6.98
N TRP A 9 13.20 52.61 6.48
CA TRP A 9 11.83 52.15 6.24
C TRP A 9 11.72 51.17 5.07
N ALA A 10 12.52 51.35 4.01
CA ALA A 10 12.58 50.38 2.89
C ALA A 10 13.22 49.04 3.32
N VAL A 11 14.21 49.06 4.20
CA VAL A 11 14.80 47.87 4.80
C VAL A 11 13.81 47.23 5.79
N PHE A 12 13.11 48.04 6.58
CA PHE A 12 12.06 47.55 7.49
C PHE A 12 10.85 46.99 6.75
N PHE A 13 10.43 47.57 5.62
CA PHE A 13 9.41 46.99 4.73
C PHE A 13 9.91 45.81 3.95
N ALA A 14 11.20 45.71 3.59
CA ALA A 14 11.78 44.53 2.99
C ALA A 14 11.87 43.34 3.96
N PHE A 15 12.08 43.63 5.25
CA PHE A 15 11.97 42.60 6.31
C PHE A 15 10.54 42.20 6.64
N LEU A 16 9.54 43.01 6.40
CA LEU A 16 8.11 42.68 6.54
C LEU A 16 7.57 41.83 5.40
N TYR A 17 8.30 41.74 4.27
CA TYR A 17 8.00 40.84 3.14
C TYR A 17 8.78 39.53 3.13
N LEU A 18 9.53 39.22 4.15
CA LEU A 18 9.89 37.85 4.45
C LEU A 18 8.62 37.16 4.95
N ASN A 19 7.70 36.91 4.03
CA ASN A 19 6.68 35.91 4.21
C ASN A 19 7.42 34.61 4.49
N ILE A 20 7.55 34.25 5.76
CA ILE A 20 7.99 32.96 6.21
C ILE A 20 6.88 32.00 5.78
N TYR A 21 7.00 31.51 4.55
CA TYR A 21 6.15 30.46 4.04
C TYR A 21 6.42 29.24 4.89
N GLY A 22 5.51 28.95 5.81
CA GLY A 22 5.59 27.76 6.59
C GLY A 22 5.57 26.54 5.69
N GLN A 23 6.62 25.76 5.71
CA GLN A 23 6.65 24.48 5.04
C GLN A 23 5.45 23.67 5.54
N ARG A 24 4.64 23.15 4.61
CA ARG A 24 3.48 22.33 4.95
C ARG A 24 3.95 20.94 5.33
N TYR A 25 3.14 20.26 6.09
CA TYR A 25 3.42 18.92 6.57
C TYR A 25 2.16 18.06 6.55
N THR A 26 2.37 16.76 6.51
CA THR A 26 1.37 15.78 6.92
C THR A 26 1.85 15.10 8.19
N SER A 27 0.91 14.80 9.09
CA SER A 27 1.20 14.20 10.40
C SER A 27 0.72 12.76 10.42
N THR A 28 1.58 11.86 10.86
CA THR A 28 1.25 10.45 11.06
C THR A 28 1.59 10.06 12.49
N TRP A 29 0.58 9.64 13.24
CA TRP A 29 0.74 9.15 14.60
C TRP A 29 0.88 7.64 14.65
N TYR A 30 1.87 7.17 15.41
CA TYR A 30 2.09 5.78 15.74
C TYR A 30 2.01 5.57 17.24
N ASN A 31 1.16 4.64 17.65
CA ASN A 31 0.90 4.26 19.02
C ASN A 31 0.79 2.73 19.13
N ILE A 32 0.21 2.23 20.20
CA ILE A 32 0.01 0.79 20.41
C ILE A 32 -0.91 0.15 19.36
N ASP A 33 -1.84 0.91 18.80
CA ASP A 33 -2.83 0.39 17.83
C ASP A 33 -2.21 0.14 16.44
N ASN A 34 -1.07 0.78 16.16
CA ASN A 34 -0.50 0.77 14.81
C ASN A 34 1.00 0.52 14.75
N GLY A 35 1.57 -0.14 15.75
CA GLY A 35 2.89 -0.74 15.62
C GLY A 35 3.89 -0.49 16.74
N LEU A 36 3.68 0.49 17.63
CA LEU A 36 4.53 0.63 18.80
C LEU A 36 4.13 -0.37 19.90
N PRO A 37 5.07 -0.92 20.66
CA PRO A 37 4.76 -1.81 21.78
C PRO A 37 4.12 -1.07 22.97
N GLN A 38 4.24 0.25 22.97
CA GLN A 38 3.69 1.12 23.99
C GLN A 38 3.66 2.58 23.51
N SER A 39 2.68 3.37 23.94
CA SER A 39 2.47 4.76 23.49
C SER A 39 3.42 5.76 24.17
N SER A 40 4.68 5.39 24.35
CA SER A 40 5.76 6.28 24.79
C SER A 40 6.94 6.21 23.84
N ALA A 41 7.44 7.36 23.41
CA ALA A 41 8.66 7.46 22.59
C ALA A 41 9.64 8.43 23.30
N LYS A 42 10.43 7.85 24.22
CA LYS A 42 11.27 8.65 25.12
C LYS A 42 12.57 9.14 24.49
N ALA A 43 13.15 8.36 23.59
CA ALA A 43 14.33 8.76 22.83
C ALA A 43 14.22 8.26 21.39
N ILE A 44 14.80 9.04 20.48
CA ILE A 44 14.85 8.74 19.05
C ILE A 44 16.29 8.93 18.61
N ALA A 45 16.86 7.92 17.96
CA ALA A 45 18.19 8.02 17.37
C ALA A 45 18.23 7.27 16.03
N LYS A 46 19.02 7.75 15.10
CA LYS A 46 19.28 7.06 13.84
C LYS A 46 20.63 6.39 13.90
N ASP A 47 20.68 5.10 13.59
CA ASP A 47 21.96 4.38 13.52
C ASP A 47 22.68 4.62 12.17
N LYS A 48 23.91 4.15 12.07
CA LYS A 48 24.72 4.25 10.83
C LYS A 48 24.13 3.42 9.67
N TYR A 49 23.32 2.43 9.99
CA TYR A 49 22.67 1.55 9.02
C TYR A 49 21.42 2.19 8.40
N GLY A 50 20.92 3.24 9.03
CA GLY A 50 19.80 4.02 8.56
C GLY A 50 18.51 3.84 9.34
N PHE A 51 18.43 2.88 10.25
CA PHE A 51 17.25 2.64 11.08
C PHE A 51 17.05 3.73 12.13
N ILE A 52 15.79 4.01 12.42
CA ILE A 52 15.41 4.84 13.56
C ILE A 52 15.16 3.94 14.76
N TRP A 53 15.86 4.19 15.82
CA TRP A 53 15.67 3.54 17.11
C TRP A 53 14.83 4.39 18.03
N ILE A 54 13.89 3.76 18.72
CA ILE A 54 12.96 4.41 19.65
C ILE A 54 13.02 3.64 20.97
N SER A 55 13.23 4.34 22.06
CA SER A 55 13.10 3.75 23.39
C SER A 55 11.67 3.95 23.91
N THR A 56 11.09 2.89 24.46
CA THR A 56 9.74 2.90 25.02
C THR A 56 9.73 2.36 26.45
N GLU A 57 8.56 2.37 27.08
CA GLU A 57 8.36 1.73 28.38
C GLU A 57 8.12 0.22 28.29
N ASN A 58 8.07 -0.34 27.07
CA ASN A 58 7.92 -1.77 26.85
C ASN A 58 8.85 -2.29 25.75
N GLY A 59 10.13 -1.96 25.87
CA GLY A 59 11.16 -2.44 24.96
C GLY A 59 11.77 -1.36 24.07
N LEU A 60 12.66 -1.80 23.20
CA LEU A 60 13.30 -1.00 22.17
C LEU A 60 12.68 -1.30 20.82
N VAL A 61 12.53 -0.29 20.01
CA VAL A 61 11.93 -0.42 18.69
C VAL A 61 12.90 0.03 17.61
N ARG A 62 13.07 -0.79 16.59
CA ARG A 62 13.76 -0.44 15.36
C ARG A 62 12.74 -0.19 14.24
N TYR A 63 12.77 0.98 13.67
CA TYR A 63 11.88 1.42 12.63
C TYR A 63 12.64 1.65 11.32
N ASP A 64 12.16 1.06 10.24
CA ASP A 64 12.75 1.18 8.90
C ASP A 64 11.99 2.13 7.97
N GLY A 65 10.88 2.72 8.46
CA GLY A 65 9.97 3.54 7.67
C GLY A 65 8.71 2.79 7.22
N ILE A 66 8.70 1.46 7.33
CA ILE A 66 7.60 0.58 6.92
C ILE A 66 7.07 -0.19 8.12
N SER A 67 7.97 -0.85 8.86
CA SER A 67 7.64 -1.72 9.97
C SER A 67 8.37 -1.35 11.26
N PHE A 68 7.76 -1.69 12.38
CA PHE A 68 8.34 -1.57 13.71
C PHE A 68 8.78 -2.95 14.20
N VAL A 69 10.07 -3.15 14.37
CA VAL A 69 10.61 -4.37 14.96
C VAL A 69 10.86 -4.11 16.45
N THR A 70 10.09 -4.78 17.30
CA THR A 70 10.18 -4.63 18.74
C THR A 70 11.16 -5.63 19.33
N PHE A 71 12.03 -5.15 20.21
CA PHE A 71 12.95 -5.94 21.02
C PHE A 71 12.57 -5.78 22.49
N ASN A 72 11.88 -6.74 23.03
CA ASN A 72 11.45 -6.78 24.44
C ASN A 72 11.75 -8.13 25.12
N ASN A 73 12.34 -9.07 24.41
CA ASN A 73 12.71 -10.37 24.93
C ASN A 73 14.11 -10.34 25.61
N PHE A 74 14.29 -9.38 26.53
CA PHE A 74 15.47 -9.34 27.37
C PHE A 74 15.16 -10.08 28.68
N LYS A 75 16.11 -10.86 29.17
CA LYS A 75 15.98 -11.54 30.50
C LYS A 75 16.22 -10.52 31.63
N ILE A 76 15.33 -9.54 31.72
CA ILE A 76 15.35 -8.46 32.73
C ILE A 76 13.93 -8.16 33.19
N ASP A 77 13.75 -7.75 34.43
CA ASP A 77 12.45 -7.52 35.04
C ASP A 77 11.79 -6.21 34.58
N ASN A 78 12.57 -5.26 34.09
CA ASN A 78 12.10 -3.94 33.73
C ASN A 78 12.50 -3.57 32.32
N LEU A 79 11.51 -3.37 31.42
CA LEU A 79 11.68 -2.98 30.03
C LEU A 79 11.50 -1.47 29.78
N HIS A 80 11.40 -0.67 30.82
CA HIS A 80 11.32 0.78 30.72
C HIS A 80 12.66 1.37 30.35
N PHE A 81 12.89 1.64 29.09
CA PHE A 81 14.13 2.23 28.62
C PHE A 81 14.07 3.74 28.64
N GLY A 82 15.21 4.34 28.98
CA GLY A 82 15.40 5.79 29.02
C GLY A 82 15.95 6.35 27.71
N MET A 83 16.84 7.30 27.85
CA MET A 83 17.51 7.97 26.75
C MET A 83 18.54 7.10 26.06
N PHE A 84 18.83 7.47 24.82
CA PHE A 84 19.98 6.94 24.09
C PHE A 84 21.23 7.78 24.36
N ILE A 85 22.34 7.11 24.56
CA ILE A 85 23.68 7.69 24.72
C ILE A 85 24.66 6.96 23.81
N GLY A 86 25.80 7.56 23.55
CA GLY A 86 26.86 6.98 22.72
C GLY A 86 27.05 7.68 21.38
N ASP A 87 27.59 6.97 20.42
CA ASP A 87 27.91 7.48 19.09
C ASP A 87 27.33 6.57 18.01
N PRO A 88 26.18 6.93 17.39
CA PRO A 88 25.57 6.14 16.35
C PRO A 88 26.47 5.92 15.12
N VAL A 89 27.37 6.86 14.82
CA VAL A 89 28.28 6.75 13.67
C VAL A 89 29.32 5.64 13.91
N ARG A 90 29.71 5.45 15.16
CA ARG A 90 30.63 4.37 15.61
C ARG A 90 29.89 3.08 15.96
N ASP A 91 28.63 2.95 15.60
CA ASP A 91 27.80 1.77 15.89
C ASP A 91 27.69 1.48 17.39
N SER A 92 27.50 2.52 18.17
CA SER A 92 27.38 2.42 19.60
C SER A 92 26.25 3.31 20.11
N ILE A 93 25.04 2.73 20.20
CA ILE A 93 23.90 3.34 20.86
C ILE A 93 23.67 2.54 22.14
N THR A 94 23.62 3.21 23.27
CA THR A 94 23.43 2.58 24.57
C THR A 94 22.21 3.19 25.24
N THR A 95 21.45 2.37 25.95
CA THR A 95 20.39 2.83 26.84
C THR A 95 20.43 2.07 28.16
N LEU A 96 19.88 2.68 29.18
CA LEU A 96 19.72 2.07 30.49
C LEU A 96 18.24 1.95 30.82
N THR A 97 17.88 0.97 31.64
CA THR A 97 16.55 0.94 32.25
C THR A 97 16.35 2.10 33.21
N ASN A 98 15.12 2.47 33.52
CA ASN A 98 14.81 3.65 34.36
C ASN A 98 15.50 3.65 35.72
N PHE A 99 15.67 2.49 36.35
CA PHE A 99 16.40 2.36 37.63
C PHE A 99 17.89 2.13 37.44
N GLN A 100 18.41 2.25 36.21
CA GLN A 100 19.81 2.06 35.86
C GLN A 100 20.39 0.71 36.31
N GLU A 101 19.57 -0.32 36.32
CA GLU A 101 19.94 -1.68 36.72
C GLU A 101 20.53 -2.47 35.57
N ASN A 102 20.06 -2.19 34.36
CA ASN A 102 20.47 -2.91 33.17
C ASN A 102 20.88 -1.96 32.06
N LYS A 103 21.90 -2.37 31.31
CA LYS A 103 22.48 -1.67 30.18
C LYS A 103 22.25 -2.47 28.90
N ILE A 104 21.65 -1.84 27.91
CA ILE A 104 21.52 -2.40 26.57
C ILE A 104 22.40 -1.63 25.61
N ILE A 105 23.17 -2.36 24.82
CA ILE A 105 23.97 -1.81 23.73
C ILE A 105 23.39 -2.25 22.40
N ILE A 106 23.07 -1.31 21.57
CA ILE A 106 22.65 -1.53 20.18
C ILE A 106 23.90 -1.47 19.31
N LYS A 107 24.24 -2.61 18.71
CA LYS A 107 25.39 -2.76 17.83
C LYS A 107 25.05 -3.73 16.70
N ASN A 108 25.56 -3.46 15.50
CA ASN A 108 25.22 -4.28 14.32
C ASN A 108 23.70 -4.46 14.12
N ARG A 109 22.91 -3.43 14.34
CA ARG A 109 21.44 -3.41 14.19
C ARG A 109 20.66 -4.22 15.22
N PHE A 110 21.32 -4.75 16.25
CA PHE A 110 20.68 -5.59 17.28
C PHE A 110 21.01 -5.09 18.68
N PRO A 111 20.02 -4.99 19.57
CA PRO A 111 20.25 -4.68 20.97
C PRO A 111 20.67 -5.93 21.73
N ARG A 112 21.64 -5.74 22.64
CA ARG A 112 22.15 -6.82 23.49
C ARG A 112 22.30 -6.35 24.92
N LEU A 113 21.92 -7.19 25.86
CA LEU A 113 22.18 -6.96 27.28
C LEU A 113 23.68 -6.93 27.51
N SER A 114 24.16 -5.93 28.23
CA SER A 114 25.57 -5.74 28.55
C SER A 114 25.76 -5.60 30.06
N LYS A 115 26.95 -5.96 30.52
CA LYS A 115 27.30 -5.79 31.92
C LYS A 115 27.34 -4.30 32.25
N LEU A 116 26.66 -3.91 33.32
CA LEU A 116 26.67 -2.57 33.84
C LEU A 116 27.95 -2.37 34.68
N THR A 117 28.65 -1.28 34.41
CA THR A 117 29.83 -0.88 35.19
C THR A 117 29.52 0.30 36.10
N PRO A 118 30.22 0.51 37.19
CA PRO A 118 30.02 1.67 38.07
C PRO A 118 30.11 3.01 37.33
N GLY A 119 30.98 3.09 36.32
CA GLY A 119 31.15 4.27 35.48
C GLY A 119 29.91 4.58 34.63
N ASP A 120 29.17 3.56 34.20
CA ASP A 120 27.91 3.75 33.43
C ASP A 120 26.84 4.47 34.25
N ARG A 121 26.68 4.08 35.52
CA ARG A 121 25.73 4.73 36.45
C ARG A 121 26.09 6.18 36.71
N VAL A 122 27.38 6.44 36.97
CA VAL A 122 27.87 7.81 37.25
C VAL A 122 27.68 8.69 36.00
N SER A 123 27.99 8.17 34.81
CA SER A 123 27.78 8.90 33.54
C SER A 123 26.35 9.24 33.31
N TYR A 124 25.42 8.29 33.59
CA TYR A 124 24.02 8.47 33.37
C TYR A 124 23.39 9.47 34.36
N THR A 125 23.64 9.36 35.63
CA THR A 125 23.10 10.26 36.65
C THR A 125 23.66 11.67 36.57
N LYS A 126 24.91 11.82 36.18
CA LYS A 126 25.58 13.13 36.17
C LYS A 126 25.67 13.78 34.79
N GLY A 127 25.49 13.04 33.71
CA GLY A 127 25.78 13.54 32.37
C GLY A 127 24.62 13.57 31.40
N ASN A 128 23.54 12.84 31.65
CA ASN A 128 22.49 12.65 30.67
C ASN A 128 21.15 13.29 31.03
N GLN A 129 21.07 13.99 32.12
CA GLN A 129 19.87 14.77 32.48
C GLN A 129 19.77 16.11 31.71
N LEU A 130 20.76 16.43 30.87
CA LEU A 130 20.75 17.54 29.93
C LEU A 130 19.88 17.33 28.72
N VAL A 131 19.05 16.30 28.71
CA VAL A 131 18.02 16.18 27.69
C VAL A 131 16.91 17.17 27.97
N GLN A 132 16.83 18.14 27.12
CA GLN A 132 15.84 19.16 27.20
C GLN A 132 14.50 18.62 26.73
N ARG A 133 13.48 18.80 27.56
CA ARG A 133 12.10 18.52 27.20
C ARG A 133 11.51 19.71 26.47
N ILE A 134 10.82 19.50 25.36
CA ILE A 134 10.18 20.57 24.60
C ILE A 134 9.05 21.22 25.38
N ALA A 135 8.38 20.46 26.27
CA ALA A 135 7.24 20.95 27.04
C ALA A 135 7.55 21.10 28.51
N ASN A 136 7.35 22.29 29.01
CA ASN A 136 7.06 22.70 30.40
C ASN A 136 7.87 22.07 31.55
N ASN A 137 9.05 21.54 31.33
CA ASN A 137 9.83 21.04 32.43
C ASN A 137 11.05 21.92 32.70
N THR A 138 10.89 22.83 33.60
CA THR A 138 11.96 23.36 34.41
C THR A 138 12.67 22.19 35.07
N ILE A 139 13.97 22.06 34.84
CA ILE A 139 14.80 21.26 35.72
C ILE A 139 14.62 21.87 37.09
N SER A 140 14.35 21.05 38.09
CA SER A 140 14.01 21.54 39.44
C SER A 140 15.02 22.55 39.94
N SER A 141 14.57 23.45 40.76
CA SER A 141 15.39 24.47 41.47
C SER A 141 16.58 23.92 42.26
N ASN A 142 16.69 22.60 42.40
CA ASN A 142 17.78 21.89 43.08
C ASN A 142 18.88 21.37 42.14
N PHE A 143 18.96 21.95 40.94
CA PHE A 143 19.91 21.54 39.89
C PHE A 143 21.36 21.45 40.33
N TYR A 144 21.82 22.32 41.22
CA TYR A 144 23.20 22.39 41.72
C TYR A 144 23.45 21.70 43.07
N ASN A 145 22.40 21.18 43.71
CA ASN A 145 22.55 20.52 44.99
C ASN A 145 23.13 19.10 44.79
N ASP A 146 24.40 18.93 45.13
CA ASP A 146 25.19 17.66 45.19
C ASP A 146 25.29 16.86 43.90
N VAL A 147 24.77 17.36 42.76
CA VAL A 147 24.80 16.65 41.48
C VAL A 147 25.66 17.45 40.50
N GLN A 148 26.65 16.79 39.93
CA GLN A 148 27.45 17.34 38.84
C GLN A 148 26.83 16.95 37.50
N TYR A 149 26.45 17.91 36.69
CA TYR A 149 25.99 17.69 35.31
C TYR A 149 27.19 17.90 34.38
N PHE A 150 27.21 17.16 33.27
CA PHE A 150 28.25 17.36 32.28
C PHE A 150 27.76 17.06 30.85
N ILE A 151 28.37 17.69 29.90
CA ILE A 151 28.26 17.40 28.49
C ILE A 151 29.60 16.81 28.03
N GLN A 152 29.59 15.56 27.56
CA GLN A 152 30.75 14.92 26.97
C GLN A 152 30.77 15.19 25.47
N LEU A 153 31.78 15.87 24.97
CA LEU A 153 32.05 16.01 23.54
C LEU A 153 33.13 15.00 23.11
N LYS A 154 33.45 15.00 21.82
CA LYS A 154 34.42 14.03 21.27
C LYS A 154 35.76 14.08 22.00
N ASN A 155 36.30 15.28 22.22
CA ASN A 155 37.63 15.51 22.73
C ASN A 155 37.65 16.37 24.01
N SER A 156 36.50 16.72 24.57
CA SER A 156 36.41 17.60 25.74
C SER A 156 35.14 17.32 26.54
N LYS A 157 35.11 17.92 27.73
CA LYS A 157 33.97 17.79 28.64
C LYS A 157 33.66 19.12 29.26
N TYR A 158 32.38 19.49 29.28
CA TYR A 158 31.88 20.64 30.06
C TYR A 158 31.17 20.13 31.30
N ILE A 159 31.53 20.67 32.49
CA ILE A 159 31.00 20.23 33.79
C ILE A 159 30.36 21.45 34.45
N PHE A 160 29.12 21.25 34.89
CA PHE A 160 28.27 22.26 35.53
C PHE A 160 28.18 21.95 37.00
N ARG A 161 29.00 22.67 37.81
CA ARG A 161 29.04 22.56 39.29
C ARG A 161 28.55 23.83 39.94
N GLU A 162 28.67 24.94 39.25
CA GLU A 162 28.39 26.28 39.74
C GLU A 162 27.42 26.98 38.81
N LYS A 163 26.61 27.88 39.37
CA LYS A 163 25.64 28.65 38.57
C LYS A 163 26.30 29.73 37.71
N ASP A 164 27.44 30.24 38.18
CA ASP A 164 28.16 31.35 37.57
C ASP A 164 29.43 30.92 36.82
N ALA A 165 29.67 29.63 36.72
CA ALA A 165 30.85 29.11 36.05
C ALA A 165 30.63 27.71 35.44
N ILE A 166 31.37 27.41 34.38
CA ILE A 166 31.47 26.11 33.75
C ILE A 166 32.90 25.63 33.81
N ILE A 167 33.11 24.37 34.13
CA ILE A 167 34.42 23.76 34.10
C ILE A 167 34.59 23.08 32.75
N TYR A 168 35.56 23.53 31.98
CA TYR A 168 35.99 22.90 30.74
C TYR A 168 37.14 21.93 31.03
N LYS A 169 37.00 20.68 30.60
CA LYS A 169 38.03 19.67 30.68
C LYS A 169 38.45 19.24 29.29
N ASN A 170 39.71 19.45 28.98
CA ASN A 170 40.26 19.09 27.66
C ASN A 170 40.64 17.61 27.56
N GLU A 171 41.13 17.16 26.38
CA GLU A 171 41.58 15.77 26.15
C GLU A 171 42.65 15.29 27.12
N ARG A 172 43.52 16.19 27.59
CA ARG A 172 44.59 15.88 28.54
C ARG A 172 44.10 15.82 29.99
N GLY A 173 42.79 16.02 30.21
CA GLY A 173 42.20 15.99 31.53
C GLY A 173 42.39 17.29 32.33
N ILE A 174 42.99 18.36 31.74
CA ILE A 174 43.16 19.65 32.37
C ILE A 174 41.84 20.37 32.50
N GLU A 175 41.51 20.79 33.73
CA GLU A 175 40.28 21.51 34.03
C GLU A 175 40.53 23.03 34.02
N THR A 176 39.69 23.77 33.33
CA THR A 176 39.69 25.23 33.29
C THR A 176 38.34 25.74 33.72
N ARG A 177 38.30 26.58 34.74
CA ARG A 177 37.10 27.26 35.22
C ARG A 177 36.81 28.47 34.31
N ILE A 178 35.63 28.52 33.73
CA ILE A 178 35.13 29.58 32.85
C ILE A 178 34.03 30.32 33.61
N SER A 179 34.34 31.53 34.09
CA SER A 179 33.31 32.35 34.72
C SER A 179 32.32 32.88 33.69
N LEU A 180 31.05 32.75 33.99
CA LEU A 180 29.95 33.29 33.19
C LEU A 180 29.63 34.69 33.68
N PRO A 181 29.28 35.63 32.79
CA PRO A 181 28.84 36.99 33.17
C PRO A 181 27.40 37.04 33.67
N PHE A 182 26.73 35.91 33.86
CA PHE A 182 25.35 35.76 34.32
C PHE A 182 25.24 34.48 35.14
N THR A 183 24.14 34.39 35.89
CA THR A 183 23.83 33.17 36.65
C THR A 183 23.02 32.22 35.72
N ASN A 184 23.58 31.05 35.41
CA ASN A 184 22.92 30.03 34.66
C ASN A 184 22.04 29.16 35.58
N GLU A 185 20.78 29.47 35.68
CA GLU A 185 19.83 28.73 36.52
C GLU A 185 19.16 27.56 35.81
N ASP A 186 19.19 27.55 34.46
CA ASP A 186 18.46 26.60 33.67
C ASP A 186 19.31 26.06 32.51
N LEU A 187 19.53 24.74 32.50
CA LEU A 187 20.21 24.06 31.40
C LEU A 187 19.41 24.00 30.09
N ASN A 188 18.16 24.38 30.13
CA ASN A 188 17.31 24.45 28.90
C ASN A 188 17.76 25.56 27.94
N SER A 189 18.64 26.45 28.38
CA SER A 189 19.24 27.49 27.58
C SER A 189 20.48 27.03 26.78
N ILE A 190 20.88 25.77 26.93
CA ILE A 190 22.15 25.25 26.43
C ILE A 190 21.94 24.35 25.20
N PHE A 191 22.79 24.50 24.21
CA PHE A 191 22.90 23.55 23.11
C PHE A 191 24.36 23.45 22.64
N VAL A 192 24.65 22.39 21.89
CA VAL A 192 25.98 22.15 21.30
C VAL A 192 25.86 22.10 19.78
N LEU A 193 26.82 22.72 19.13
CA LEU A 193 27.04 22.61 17.71
C LEU A 193 28.54 22.52 17.43
N ASN A 194 28.97 21.45 16.81
CA ASN A 194 30.38 21.22 16.40
C ASN A 194 31.43 21.56 17.46
N GLU A 195 31.41 20.84 18.60
CA GLU A 195 32.35 21.01 19.73
C GLU A 195 32.25 22.38 20.43
N THR A 196 31.37 23.26 20.02
CA THR A 196 31.09 24.55 20.66
C THR A 196 29.84 24.48 21.51
N LEU A 197 29.94 24.86 22.76
CA LEU A 197 28.82 24.99 23.66
C LEU A 197 28.23 26.38 23.53
N PHE A 198 26.94 26.47 23.32
CA PHE A 198 26.17 27.73 23.28
C PHE A 198 25.26 27.81 24.49
N ILE A 199 25.19 28.99 25.09
CA ILE A 199 24.33 29.27 26.25
C ILE A 199 23.58 30.56 25.98
N ASN A 200 22.25 30.50 26.06
CA ASN A 200 21.42 31.69 25.94
C ASN A 200 21.12 32.27 27.32
N ASP A 201 21.47 33.49 27.49
CA ASP A 201 20.96 34.33 28.63
C ASP A 201 19.73 35.09 28.16
N PHE A 202 18.56 34.61 28.55
CA PHE A 202 17.27 35.24 28.19
C PHE A 202 17.00 36.57 28.92
N GLN A 203 17.71 36.79 30.02
CA GLN A 203 17.57 38.08 30.80
C GLN A 203 18.27 39.22 30.07
N THR A 204 19.53 39.00 29.70
CA THR A 204 20.29 40.04 28.97
C THR A 204 20.10 39.92 27.44
N ARG A 205 19.36 38.95 26.97
CA ARG A 205 19.16 38.65 25.54
C ARG A 205 20.47 38.48 24.76
N LYS A 206 21.42 37.79 25.37
CA LYS A 206 22.73 37.49 24.75
C LYS A 206 22.92 35.98 24.65
N THR A 207 23.59 35.54 23.59
CA THR A 207 24.08 34.18 23.45
C THR A 207 25.58 34.16 23.67
N TYR A 208 26.04 33.25 24.46
CA TYR A 208 27.45 33.04 24.72
C TYR A 208 27.88 31.72 24.05
N SER A 209 29.08 31.71 23.53
CA SER A 209 29.70 30.51 22.99
C SER A 209 30.97 30.16 23.76
N ILE A 210 31.16 28.89 24.03
CA ILE A 210 32.41 28.36 24.64
C ILE A 210 33.00 27.37 23.65
N HIS A 211 34.16 27.72 23.10
CA HIS A 211 34.92 26.89 22.20
C HIS A 211 36.32 26.65 22.76
N HIS A 212 36.71 25.40 22.95
CA HIS A 212 37.97 25.01 23.57
C HIS A 212 38.30 25.76 24.89
N GLY A 213 37.27 25.96 25.71
CA GLY A 213 37.43 26.62 26.99
C GLY A 213 37.49 28.17 26.98
N LYS A 214 37.30 28.77 25.83
CA LYS A 214 37.24 30.24 25.67
C LYS A 214 35.81 30.73 25.50
N LEU A 215 35.40 31.59 26.41
CA LEU A 215 34.11 32.26 26.40
C LEU A 215 34.12 33.43 25.42
N SER A 216 33.08 33.56 24.60
CA SER A 216 32.85 34.66 23.67
C SER A 216 31.38 35.02 23.64
N VAL A 217 31.04 36.25 23.34
CA VAL A 217 29.67 36.68 23.05
C VAL A 217 29.42 36.38 21.59
N TYR A 218 28.30 35.80 21.30
CA TYR A 218 27.88 35.49 19.96
C TYR A 218 26.74 36.42 19.57
N ASP A 219 26.95 37.21 18.54
CA ASP A 219 25.91 38.13 18.02
C ASP A 219 24.93 37.37 17.13
N GLN A 220 23.72 37.19 17.64
CA GLN A 220 22.75 36.24 17.05
C GLN A 220 21.48 36.89 16.56
N PRO A 221 20.77 36.23 15.62
CA PRO A 221 19.40 36.58 15.29
C PRO A 221 18.52 36.63 16.55
N SER A 222 17.61 37.61 16.59
CA SER A 222 16.73 37.90 17.74
C SER A 222 15.94 36.68 18.26
N LEU A 223 15.72 35.68 17.43
CA LEU A 223 14.99 34.46 17.79
C LEU A 223 15.69 33.61 18.86
N PHE A 224 17.02 33.56 18.94
CA PHE A 224 17.73 32.82 19.98
C PHE A 224 17.48 33.39 21.37
N ASN A 225 17.28 34.68 21.44
CA ASN A 225 17.16 35.45 22.68
C ASN A 225 15.72 35.88 23.00
N ASP A 226 14.74 35.38 22.23
CA ASP A 226 13.32 35.62 22.53
C ASP A 226 12.91 34.78 23.75
N PRO A 227 12.29 35.39 24.78
CA PRO A 227 11.84 34.68 25.98
C PRO A 227 10.83 33.56 25.72
N GLU A 228 10.08 33.62 24.58
CA GLU A 228 9.16 32.54 24.17
C GLU A 228 9.87 31.39 23.49
N THR A 229 11.17 31.47 23.27
CA THR A 229 11.95 30.45 22.61
C THR A 229 12.27 29.31 23.55
N LYS A 230 12.00 28.10 23.09
CA LYS A 230 12.42 26.85 23.73
C LYS A 230 13.52 26.23 22.90
N ILE A 231 14.58 25.79 23.56
CA ILE A 231 15.70 25.09 22.92
C ILE A 231 15.54 23.61 23.24
N TYR A 232 15.64 22.80 22.21
CA TYR A 232 15.74 21.35 22.37
C TYR A 232 17.05 20.89 21.74
N TRP A 233 17.85 20.22 22.54
CA TRP A 233 19.10 19.61 22.09
C TRP A 233 19.19 18.17 22.60
N GLN A 234 19.65 17.28 21.74
CA GLN A 234 19.86 15.87 22.08
C GLN A 234 21.26 15.45 21.62
N GLN A 235 22.09 15.02 22.56
CA GLN A 235 23.50 14.67 22.32
C GLN A 235 23.64 13.56 21.27
N ILE A 236 22.85 12.48 21.39
CA ILE A 236 22.98 11.30 20.52
C ILE A 236 22.77 11.60 19.03
N THR A 237 21.93 12.57 18.70
CA THR A 237 21.65 12.98 17.33
C THR A 237 22.48 14.17 16.87
N ASN A 238 23.14 14.85 17.81
CA ASN A 238 23.83 16.12 17.60
C ASN A 238 22.96 17.16 16.84
N GLN A 239 21.67 17.20 17.18
CA GLN A 239 20.71 18.12 16.60
C GLN A 239 20.17 19.07 17.67
N SER A 240 20.12 20.34 17.30
CA SER A 240 19.54 21.39 18.14
C SER A 240 18.37 22.02 17.43
N PHE A 241 17.27 22.18 18.13
CA PHE A 241 16.05 22.77 17.62
C PHE A 241 15.69 24.02 18.42
N ILE A 242 15.22 25.02 17.71
CA ILE A 242 14.64 26.21 18.30
C ILE A 242 13.14 26.17 18.01
N ILE A 243 12.35 26.28 19.07
CA ILE A 243 10.90 26.31 19.00
C ILE A 243 10.47 27.68 19.51
N ASN A 244 9.88 28.49 18.64
CA ASN A 244 9.31 29.77 19.00
C ASN A 244 7.83 29.80 18.62
N ARG A 245 6.97 29.90 19.61
CA ARG A 245 5.51 29.72 19.48
C ARG A 245 5.20 28.38 18.81
N ASN A 246 4.73 28.40 17.54
CA ASN A 246 4.41 27.21 16.77
C ASN A 246 5.42 26.93 15.66
N ASN A 247 6.49 27.67 15.57
CA ASN A 247 7.51 27.52 14.55
C ASN A 247 8.66 26.69 15.09
N ILE A 248 9.07 25.69 14.31
CA ILE A 248 10.18 24.82 14.61
C ILE A 248 11.31 25.09 13.62
N TYR A 249 12.48 25.34 14.15
CA TYR A 249 13.72 25.57 13.41
C TYR A 249 14.75 24.54 13.82
N ILE A 250 15.61 24.12 12.91
CA ILE A 250 16.82 23.39 13.23
C ILE A 250 18.02 24.33 13.16
N VAL A 251 18.93 24.15 14.08
CA VAL A 251 20.20 24.89 14.06
C VAL A 251 21.15 24.17 13.12
N GLU A 252 21.59 24.85 12.07
CA GLU A 252 22.59 24.36 11.13
C GLU A 252 23.86 25.21 11.24
N GLU A 253 25.00 24.64 10.89
CA GLU A 253 26.25 25.36 10.80
C GLU A 253 26.28 26.26 9.56
N SER A 254 26.76 27.47 9.73
CA SER A 254 27.06 28.39 8.64
C SER A 254 28.47 28.98 8.81
N PRO A 255 29.07 29.58 7.78
CA PRO A 255 30.37 30.22 7.90
C PRO A 255 30.44 31.29 9.00
N ASN A 256 29.30 31.87 9.36
CA ASN A 256 29.20 32.93 10.37
C ASN A 256 28.74 32.39 11.74
N GLY A 257 28.77 31.06 11.98
CA GLY A 257 28.29 30.41 13.18
C GLY A 257 26.92 29.74 13.02
N PRO A 258 26.17 29.47 14.11
CA PRO A 258 24.88 28.83 14.07
C PRO A 258 23.84 29.63 13.27
N SER A 259 23.16 29.01 12.36
CA SER A 259 22.07 29.59 11.60
C SER A 259 20.77 28.80 11.82
N LEU A 260 19.65 29.49 11.67
CA LEU A 260 18.33 28.90 11.87
C LEU A 260 17.70 28.58 10.53
N LYS A 261 17.46 27.30 10.29
CA LYS A 261 16.67 26.85 9.17
C LYS A 261 15.26 26.54 9.63
N PHE A 262 14.29 27.25 9.10
CA PHE A 262 12.89 26.98 9.35
C PHE A 262 12.52 25.57 8.84
N LEU A 263 11.87 24.76 9.66
CA LEU A 263 11.36 23.44 9.29
C LEU A 263 9.85 23.49 9.02
N VAL A 264 9.09 23.91 10.02
CA VAL A 264 7.64 23.82 9.95
C VAL A 264 6.96 24.73 10.98
N LYS A 265 5.76 25.22 10.64
CA LYS A 265 4.82 25.80 11.61
C LYS A 265 3.84 24.71 12.03
N TYR A 266 4.03 24.17 13.23
CA TYR A 266 3.25 23.07 13.77
C TYR A 266 2.36 23.55 14.92
N LYS A 267 1.05 23.67 14.67
CA LYS A 267 0.10 24.25 15.62
C LYS A 267 -0.02 23.47 16.92
N GLU A 268 0.16 22.15 16.85
CA GLU A 268 0.00 21.25 17.99
C GLU A 268 1.27 21.06 18.82
N ILE A 269 2.35 21.81 18.56
CA ILE A 269 3.61 21.65 19.32
C ILE A 269 3.43 21.95 20.82
N GLY A 270 2.46 22.76 21.19
CA GLY A 270 2.11 23.07 22.58
C GLY A 270 1.06 22.13 23.20
N SER A 271 0.41 21.28 22.37
CA SER A 271 -0.75 20.46 22.83
C SER A 271 -0.32 19.15 23.47
N HIS A 272 0.91 18.69 23.23
CA HIS A 272 1.44 17.41 23.71
C HIS A 272 2.78 17.59 24.43
N SER A 273 3.07 16.71 25.38
CA SER A 273 4.37 16.66 26.04
C SER A 273 5.38 15.95 25.17
N TYR A 274 5.99 16.67 24.24
CA TYR A 274 7.06 16.15 23.41
C TYR A 274 8.33 15.96 24.23
N TYR A 275 8.86 14.76 24.18
CA TYR A 275 10.01 14.34 24.98
C TYR A 275 11.27 14.13 24.15
N SER A 276 11.11 13.70 22.91
CA SER A 276 12.21 13.47 21.96
C SER A 276 11.91 14.06 20.59
N MET A 277 12.94 14.52 19.90
CA MET A 277 12.85 15.12 18.58
C MET A 277 14.05 14.72 17.73
N TYR A 278 13.77 14.36 16.47
CA TYR A 278 14.81 14.04 15.50
C TYR A 278 14.37 14.48 14.09
N TYR A 279 15.25 15.14 13.38
CA TYR A 279 15.01 15.52 11.98
C TYR A 279 15.81 14.64 11.02
N GLY A 280 15.10 13.84 10.24
CA GLY A 280 15.67 12.99 9.21
C GLY A 280 15.78 13.73 7.87
N LYS A 281 16.88 14.46 7.67
CA LYS A 281 17.11 15.33 6.50
C LYS A 281 16.92 14.60 5.16
N ASN A 282 17.35 13.33 5.07
CA ASN A 282 17.31 12.57 3.82
C ASN A 282 15.89 12.35 3.26
N PHE A 283 14.89 12.24 4.15
CA PHE A 283 13.48 12.04 3.77
C PHE A 283 12.59 13.20 4.21
N ASN A 284 13.19 14.28 4.69
CA ASN A 284 12.51 15.48 5.15
C ASN A 284 11.40 15.21 6.20
N ASN A 285 11.70 14.31 7.15
CA ASN A 285 10.78 13.90 8.20
C ASN A 285 11.22 14.43 9.56
N LEU A 286 10.29 15.02 10.31
CA LEU A 286 10.53 15.41 11.70
C LEU A 286 9.79 14.44 12.63
N TYR A 287 10.56 13.72 13.42
CA TYR A 287 10.06 12.74 14.38
C TYR A 287 9.90 13.40 15.75
N LEU A 288 8.72 13.27 16.32
CA LEU A 288 8.34 13.87 17.59
C LEU A 288 7.85 12.76 18.53
N GLY A 289 8.64 12.39 19.51
CA GLY A 289 8.28 11.40 20.51
C GLY A 289 7.57 12.03 21.71
N THR A 290 6.50 11.39 22.16
CA THR A 290 5.73 11.81 23.34
C THR A 290 5.77 10.75 24.43
N LEU A 291 5.35 11.11 25.63
CA LEU A 291 5.26 10.15 26.73
C LEU A 291 3.98 9.30 26.70
N ASN A 292 2.88 9.84 26.14
CA ASN A 292 1.57 9.21 26.28
C ASN A 292 0.86 8.93 24.95
N ASN A 293 1.27 9.61 23.86
CA ASN A 293 0.58 9.55 22.57
C ASN A 293 1.39 8.81 21.50
N GLY A 294 2.58 8.31 21.85
CA GLY A 294 3.46 7.60 20.92
C GLY A 294 4.38 8.52 20.12
N LEU A 295 4.62 8.16 18.89
CA LEU A 295 5.49 8.84 17.95
C LEU A 295 4.64 9.57 16.90
N ASN A 296 4.88 10.87 16.75
CA ASN A 296 4.37 11.64 15.63
C ASN A 296 5.46 11.86 14.60
N ILE A 297 5.18 11.56 13.34
CA ILE A 297 6.07 11.84 12.23
C ILE A 297 5.45 12.92 11.36
N LEU A 298 6.09 14.07 11.30
CA LEU A 298 5.73 15.14 10.38
C LEU A 298 6.53 14.98 9.08
N HIS A 299 5.84 14.66 8.00
CA HIS A 299 6.41 14.64 6.66
C HIS A 299 6.36 16.06 6.10
N LEU A 300 7.52 16.70 5.99
CA LEU A 300 7.62 18.09 5.52
C LEU A 300 7.56 18.10 3.99
N SER A 301 6.70 18.92 3.43
CA SER A 301 6.42 18.96 2.00
C SER A 301 6.68 20.33 1.39
N ASN A 302 7.11 20.33 0.14
CA ASN A 302 7.18 21.52 -0.72
C ASN A 302 5.95 21.66 -1.63
N MET A 303 4.90 20.88 -1.36
CA MET A 303 3.61 21.00 -2.04
C MET A 303 2.64 21.78 -1.18
N TYR A 304 1.93 22.71 -1.78
CA TYR A 304 1.01 23.63 -1.12
C TYR A 304 -0.40 23.41 -1.67
N VAL A 305 -1.39 23.42 -0.81
CA VAL A 305 -2.80 23.37 -1.23
C VAL A 305 -3.47 24.69 -0.95
N ALA A 306 -3.89 25.39 -2.00
CA ALA A 306 -4.71 26.59 -1.90
C ALA A 306 -6.19 26.21 -1.91
N ARG A 307 -6.94 26.66 -0.91
CA ARG A 307 -8.34 26.33 -0.67
C ARG A 307 -9.21 27.58 -0.57
N LYS A 308 -10.50 27.45 -0.87
CA LYS A 308 -11.51 28.50 -0.61
C LYS A 308 -11.88 28.55 0.87
N GLU A 309 -12.12 27.39 1.46
CA GLU A 309 -12.58 27.23 2.83
C GLU A 309 -11.81 26.10 3.54
N ALA A 310 -11.94 26.05 4.87
CA ALA A 310 -11.35 24.97 5.66
C ALA A 310 -12.06 23.64 5.42
N ASP A 311 -13.37 23.68 5.12
CA ASP A 311 -14.16 22.47 4.87
C ASP A 311 -13.97 21.94 3.45
N PHE A 312 -13.91 20.62 3.36
CA PHE A 312 -13.64 19.90 2.11
C PHE A 312 -14.70 20.13 1.02
N ALA A 313 -15.97 20.23 1.38
CA ALA A 313 -17.09 20.24 0.44
C ALA A 313 -17.10 21.38 -0.58
N ASN A 314 -16.50 22.53 -0.26
CA ASN A 314 -16.58 23.75 -1.07
C ASN A 314 -15.29 24.09 -1.83
N ASN A 315 -14.28 23.23 -1.79
CA ASN A 315 -12.97 23.52 -2.35
C ASN A 315 -12.78 23.08 -3.80
N VAL A 316 -13.72 22.33 -4.37
CA VAL A 316 -13.65 21.89 -5.75
C VAL A 316 -13.87 23.05 -6.69
N SER A 317 -12.98 23.21 -7.66
CA SER A 317 -13.16 24.15 -8.79
C SER A 317 -13.17 23.34 -10.08
N ASN A 318 -14.18 23.64 -10.91
CA ASN A 318 -14.42 22.88 -12.14
C ASN A 318 -13.73 23.51 -13.36
N ALA A 319 -13.40 24.80 -13.28
CA ALA A 319 -12.66 25.51 -14.30
C ALA A 319 -11.72 26.53 -13.67
N SER A 320 -10.53 26.66 -14.23
CA SER A 320 -9.56 27.67 -13.80
C SER A 320 -8.60 28.02 -14.93
N LEU A 321 -7.97 29.19 -14.83
CA LEU A 321 -6.98 29.65 -15.81
C LEU A 321 -5.74 30.22 -15.10
N PRO A 322 -4.53 30.05 -15.67
CA PRO A 322 -3.37 30.83 -15.24
C PRO A 322 -3.70 32.30 -15.28
N PHE A 323 -3.28 33.05 -14.27
CA PHE A 323 -3.59 34.47 -14.14
C PHE A 323 -2.31 35.30 -13.86
N SER A 324 -2.46 36.59 -13.58
CA SER A 324 -1.33 37.49 -13.34
C SER A 324 -0.51 37.10 -12.11
N ASN A 325 0.79 37.43 -12.10
CA ASN A 325 1.67 37.23 -10.94
C ASN A 325 1.76 35.80 -10.42
N ASN A 326 1.75 34.80 -11.30
CA ASN A 326 1.82 33.39 -10.95
C ASN A 326 0.65 32.91 -10.06
N THR A 327 -0.53 33.42 -10.33
CA THR A 327 -1.78 32.99 -9.72
C THR A 327 -2.67 32.25 -10.72
N ILE A 328 -3.77 31.72 -10.26
CA ILE A 328 -4.85 31.21 -11.10
C ILE A 328 -6.17 31.90 -10.73
N ILE A 329 -7.07 31.98 -11.69
CA ILE A 329 -8.42 32.47 -11.49
C ILE A 329 -9.43 31.37 -11.79
N THR A 330 -10.44 31.24 -10.95
CA THR A 330 -11.51 30.25 -11.07
C THR A 330 -12.76 30.84 -11.69
N GLU A 331 -13.69 29.97 -12.06
CA GLU A 331 -14.95 30.30 -12.70
C GLU A 331 -15.83 31.24 -11.88
N ASP A 332 -15.70 31.28 -10.58
CA ASP A 332 -16.40 32.20 -9.65
C ASP A 332 -15.65 33.53 -9.44
N GLY A 333 -14.53 33.69 -10.13
CA GLY A 333 -13.71 34.91 -10.03
C GLY A 333 -12.75 34.95 -8.85
N THR A 334 -12.56 33.81 -8.15
CA THR A 334 -11.58 33.74 -7.06
C THR A 334 -10.18 33.52 -7.63
N GLU A 335 -9.28 34.44 -7.28
CA GLU A 335 -7.87 34.35 -7.62
C GLU A 335 -7.09 33.66 -6.51
N PHE A 336 -6.36 32.61 -6.85
CA PHE A 336 -5.54 31.84 -5.93
C PHE A 336 -4.06 32.01 -6.25
N GLY A 337 -3.28 32.27 -5.20
CA GLY A 337 -1.86 31.98 -5.17
C GLY A 337 -1.59 30.77 -4.28
N LYS A 338 -0.34 30.40 -4.16
CA LYS A 338 0.09 29.24 -3.34
C LYS A 338 -0.28 29.36 -1.85
N ASN A 339 -0.56 30.54 -1.35
CA ASN A 339 -0.91 30.79 0.05
C ASN A 339 -2.44 30.86 0.29
N GLY A 340 -3.23 30.68 -0.74
CA GLY A 340 -4.68 30.79 -0.70
C GLY A 340 -5.22 31.91 -1.57
N ILE A 341 -6.35 32.47 -1.18
CA ILE A 341 -7.06 33.52 -1.95
C ILE A 341 -6.26 34.84 -1.94
N VAL A 342 -6.01 35.34 -3.13
CA VAL A 342 -5.35 36.64 -3.35
C VAL A 342 -6.39 37.72 -3.56
N HIS A 343 -7.38 37.49 -4.44
CA HIS A 343 -8.42 38.44 -4.78
C HIS A 343 -9.70 37.73 -5.23
N LYS A 344 -10.82 38.42 -5.18
CA LYS A 344 -12.10 37.91 -5.70
C LYS A 344 -12.71 38.89 -6.68
N TYR A 345 -12.83 38.49 -7.92
CA TYR A 345 -13.46 39.26 -8.98
C TYR A 345 -14.98 39.03 -9.02
N ALA A 346 -15.76 40.02 -9.48
CA ALA A 346 -17.22 39.91 -9.53
C ALA A 346 -17.74 39.10 -10.74
N PHE A 347 -17.31 37.83 -10.89
CA PHE A 347 -17.80 36.96 -11.96
C PHE A 347 -19.21 36.42 -11.67
N GLY A 348 -19.62 36.42 -10.43
CA GLY A 348 -20.89 35.89 -9.92
C GLY A 348 -20.85 34.39 -9.74
N ASN A 349 -21.84 33.83 -9.03
CA ASN A 349 -22.02 32.39 -8.93
C ASN A 349 -22.38 31.84 -10.30
N ASN A 350 -21.49 31.07 -10.87
CA ASN A 350 -21.66 30.46 -12.18
C ASN A 350 -21.74 28.94 -11.96
N ASP A 351 -22.83 28.32 -12.43
CA ASP A 351 -23.03 26.88 -12.45
C ASP A 351 -22.15 26.19 -13.53
N ASN A 352 -20.88 26.61 -13.70
CA ASN A 352 -20.17 26.35 -14.95
C ASN A 352 -18.78 25.79 -14.78
N TYR A 353 -18.56 24.75 -15.57
CA TYR A 353 -17.36 23.92 -15.60
C TYR A 353 -16.34 24.32 -16.67
N LEU A 354 -16.59 25.43 -17.42
CA LEU A 354 -15.82 25.78 -18.62
C LEU A 354 -15.40 27.25 -18.62
N MET A 355 -14.10 27.43 -18.80
CA MET A 355 -13.44 28.73 -18.78
C MET A 355 -12.24 28.75 -19.73
N MET A 356 -12.04 29.83 -20.47
CA MET A 356 -10.86 29.98 -21.33
C MET A 356 -10.54 31.43 -21.61
N TYR A 357 -9.36 31.69 -22.14
CA TYR A 357 -9.00 32.97 -22.72
C TYR A 357 -9.38 33.03 -24.19
N ASP A 358 -9.91 34.17 -24.65
CA ASP A 358 -9.92 34.49 -26.08
C ASP A 358 -8.52 34.91 -26.56
N ASN A 359 -8.38 35.30 -27.82
CA ASN A 359 -7.09 35.69 -28.39
C ASN A 359 -6.60 37.06 -27.88
N SER A 360 -7.47 37.87 -27.30
CA SER A 360 -7.18 39.17 -26.69
C SER A 360 -6.91 39.11 -25.20
N GLY A 361 -6.96 37.89 -24.60
CA GLY A 361 -6.75 37.66 -23.18
C GLY A 361 -7.98 38.04 -22.32
N ASN A 362 -9.14 38.19 -22.94
CA ASN A 362 -10.41 38.27 -22.19
C ASN A 362 -10.80 36.89 -21.69
N ILE A 363 -11.51 36.84 -20.56
CA ILE A 363 -11.96 35.56 -20.00
C ILE A 363 -13.37 35.27 -20.51
N LEU A 364 -13.51 34.08 -21.13
CA LEU A 364 -14.78 33.54 -21.56
C LEU A 364 -15.22 32.47 -20.55
N ILE A 365 -16.48 32.58 -20.08
CA ILE A 365 -17.08 31.62 -19.14
C ILE A 365 -18.44 31.19 -19.68
N ARG A 366 -18.76 29.91 -19.55
CA ARG A 366 -20.11 29.41 -19.83
C ARG A 366 -21.05 29.81 -18.69
N LYS A 367 -22.24 30.30 -19.02
CA LYS A 367 -23.34 30.48 -18.07
C LYS A 367 -24.64 30.01 -18.71
N ARG A 368 -25.10 28.79 -18.33
CA ARG A 368 -26.23 28.13 -18.96
C ARG A 368 -26.05 28.04 -20.48
N LYS A 369 -26.89 28.69 -21.27
CA LYS A 369 -26.83 28.74 -22.73
C LYS A 369 -26.01 29.92 -23.29
N SER A 370 -25.30 30.65 -22.45
CA SER A 370 -24.56 31.85 -22.87
C SER A 370 -23.07 31.72 -22.60
N ILE A 371 -22.27 32.32 -23.45
CA ILE A 371 -20.85 32.58 -23.24
C ILE A 371 -20.73 34.03 -22.75
N ILE A 372 -20.21 34.21 -21.53
CA ILE A 372 -19.92 35.52 -20.96
C ILE A 372 -18.45 35.81 -21.20
N ARG A 373 -18.17 37.01 -21.74
CA ARG A 373 -16.82 37.53 -21.92
C ARG A 373 -16.57 38.63 -20.92
N PHE A 374 -15.51 38.48 -20.13
CA PHE A 374 -14.97 39.49 -19.23
C PHE A 374 -13.75 40.13 -19.86
N TYR A 375 -13.77 41.44 -20.02
CA TYR A 375 -12.77 42.17 -20.76
C TYR A 375 -11.52 42.53 -19.93
N LYS A 376 -10.36 42.10 -20.41
CA LYS A 376 -9.06 42.34 -19.78
C LYS A 376 -8.73 43.80 -19.62
N ASN A 377 -9.03 44.62 -20.64
CA ASN A 377 -8.76 46.07 -20.63
C ASN A 377 -9.56 46.87 -19.57
N SER A 378 -10.60 46.26 -19.00
CA SER A 378 -11.38 46.83 -17.90
C SER A 378 -10.99 46.25 -16.53
N GLY A 379 -9.89 45.47 -16.45
CA GLY A 379 -9.60 44.69 -15.26
C GLY A 379 -10.68 43.66 -14.96
N TYR A 380 -11.30 43.08 -15.99
CA TYR A 380 -12.40 42.10 -15.94
C TYR A 380 -13.69 42.59 -15.29
N LYS A 381 -13.88 43.90 -15.21
CA LYS A 381 -15.11 44.53 -14.68
C LYS A 381 -16.23 44.66 -15.72
N LYS A 382 -15.87 44.97 -16.99
CA LYS A 382 -16.85 45.00 -18.09
C LYS A 382 -17.04 43.58 -18.64
N LYS A 383 -18.28 43.27 -19.02
CA LYS A 383 -18.66 41.98 -19.63
C LYS A 383 -19.71 42.16 -20.70
N ASP A 384 -19.74 41.22 -21.63
CA ASP A 384 -20.85 41.01 -22.55
C ASP A 384 -21.26 39.52 -22.52
N SER A 385 -22.31 39.17 -23.25
CA SER A 385 -22.77 37.79 -23.34
C SER A 385 -23.27 37.45 -24.73
N THR A 386 -22.89 36.26 -25.22
CA THR A 386 -23.42 35.72 -26.46
C THR A 386 -24.33 34.52 -26.12
N TYR A 387 -25.61 34.61 -26.53
CA TYR A 387 -26.60 33.56 -26.31
C TYR A 387 -26.53 32.51 -27.41
N ILE A 388 -26.42 31.21 -27.04
CA ILE A 388 -26.46 30.07 -27.96
C ILE A 388 -27.81 29.38 -27.81
N LYS A 389 -28.68 29.53 -28.83
CA LYS A 389 -30.09 29.11 -28.80
C LYS A 389 -30.27 27.64 -28.43
N GLU A 390 -29.49 26.76 -29.01
CA GLU A 390 -29.54 25.31 -28.82
C GLU A 390 -28.94 24.92 -27.43
N GLY A 391 -28.16 25.81 -26.81
CA GLY A 391 -27.35 25.48 -25.68
C GLY A 391 -26.13 24.65 -26.11
N PHE A 392 -25.17 24.42 -25.21
CA PHE A 392 -23.97 23.64 -25.51
C PHE A 392 -23.50 22.90 -24.26
N GLU A 393 -22.92 21.72 -24.48
CA GLU A 393 -22.36 20.87 -23.42
C GLU A 393 -20.93 21.27 -23.08
N ASP A 394 -20.10 21.42 -24.12
CA ASP A 394 -18.69 21.75 -24.00
C ASP A 394 -18.30 22.94 -24.88
N PHE A 395 -17.31 23.68 -24.39
CA PHE A 395 -16.75 24.87 -24.99
C PHE A 395 -15.22 24.81 -24.90
N MET A 396 -14.55 24.76 -26.01
CA MET A 396 -13.14 24.44 -26.10
C MET A 396 -12.39 25.40 -27.01
N LYS A 397 -11.08 25.52 -26.80
CA LYS A 397 -10.21 26.33 -27.68
C LYS A 397 -8.91 25.60 -27.91
N SER A 398 -8.41 25.65 -29.14
CA SER A 398 -7.07 25.16 -29.46
C SER A 398 -6.47 26.03 -30.56
N GLY A 399 -5.33 26.66 -30.26
CA GLY A 399 -4.78 27.70 -31.15
C GLY A 399 -5.76 28.86 -31.32
N ASN A 400 -6.06 29.18 -32.55
CA ASN A 400 -7.03 30.21 -32.92
C ASN A 400 -8.45 29.67 -33.17
N LEU A 401 -8.65 28.37 -33.01
CA LEU A 401 -9.96 27.75 -33.21
C LEU A 401 -10.73 27.62 -31.89
N TYR A 402 -11.99 27.94 -31.94
CA TYR A 402 -12.97 27.71 -30.87
C TYR A 402 -13.93 26.61 -31.29
N ALA A 403 -14.40 25.85 -30.36
CA ALA A 403 -15.32 24.76 -30.64
C ALA A 403 -16.45 24.70 -29.59
N LEU A 404 -17.67 24.50 -30.05
CA LEU A 404 -18.83 24.24 -29.22
C LEU A 404 -19.33 22.81 -29.50
N SER A 405 -19.56 22.05 -28.45
CA SER A 405 -20.24 20.76 -28.50
C SER A 405 -21.67 20.97 -28.02
N LEU A 406 -22.64 20.78 -28.90
CA LEU A 406 -24.05 21.01 -28.60
C LEU A 406 -24.92 19.84 -29.02
N LEU A 407 -26.05 19.65 -28.36
CA LEU A 407 -27.06 18.66 -28.73
C LEU A 407 -28.06 19.29 -29.67
N ASN A 408 -28.14 18.83 -30.92
CA ASN A 408 -29.14 19.28 -31.91
C ASN A 408 -30.01 18.09 -32.31
N SER A 409 -31.28 18.17 -31.97
CA SER A 409 -32.27 17.09 -32.15
C SER A 409 -31.86 15.80 -31.44
N SER A 410 -31.27 14.82 -32.11
CA SER A 410 -30.84 13.52 -31.54
C SER A 410 -29.35 13.27 -31.73
N ARG A 411 -28.61 14.25 -32.25
CA ARG A 411 -27.14 14.10 -32.48
C ARG A 411 -26.37 15.25 -31.86
N TYR A 412 -25.17 14.96 -31.44
CA TYR A 412 -24.24 16.00 -30.97
C TYR A 412 -23.56 16.62 -32.18
N GLN A 413 -23.51 17.95 -32.20
CA GLN A 413 -22.80 18.72 -33.20
C GLN A 413 -21.56 19.36 -32.58
N LEU A 414 -20.44 19.24 -33.28
CA LEU A 414 -19.25 20.04 -33.02
C LEU A 414 -19.24 21.21 -34.00
N GLN A 415 -19.45 22.40 -33.52
CA GLN A 415 -19.34 23.63 -34.29
C GLN A 415 -17.98 24.28 -34.04
N ILE A 416 -17.23 24.54 -35.09
CA ILE A 416 -15.88 25.13 -35.02
C ILE A 416 -15.91 26.53 -35.58
N PHE A 417 -15.29 27.47 -34.87
CA PHE A 417 -15.23 28.90 -35.21
C PHE A 417 -13.77 29.34 -35.32
N LYS A 418 -13.42 30.09 -36.36
CA LYS A 418 -12.11 30.73 -36.54
C LYS A 418 -12.01 32.06 -35.78
N LYS A 419 -13.16 32.62 -35.38
CA LYS A 419 -13.25 33.87 -34.61
C LYS A 419 -14.03 33.63 -33.33
N ASP A 420 -13.82 34.45 -32.35
CA ASP A 420 -14.52 34.46 -31.06
C ASP A 420 -15.95 35.03 -31.09
N GLN A 421 -16.53 35.12 -32.28
CA GLN A 421 -17.92 35.48 -32.53
C GLN A 421 -18.71 34.21 -32.79
N PHE A 422 -19.39 33.67 -31.79
CA PHE A 422 -20.09 32.38 -31.81
C PHE A 422 -21.45 32.41 -32.47
N THR A 423 -21.62 33.23 -33.52
CA THR A 423 -22.91 33.38 -34.24
C THR A 423 -23.02 32.47 -35.44
N LYS A 424 -21.94 32.28 -36.20
CA LYS A 424 -21.94 31.48 -37.42
C LYS A 424 -20.70 30.57 -37.40
N PRO A 425 -20.82 29.23 -37.28
CA PRO A 425 -19.73 28.33 -37.34
C PRO A 425 -19.07 28.27 -38.72
N ASP A 426 -17.76 28.14 -38.76
CA ASP A 426 -17.00 27.88 -40.00
C ASP A 426 -17.09 26.43 -40.46
N TYR A 427 -17.20 25.48 -39.49
CA TYR A 427 -17.33 24.05 -39.75
C TYR A 427 -18.32 23.41 -38.77
N ILE A 428 -19.03 22.39 -39.24
CA ILE A 428 -19.99 21.61 -38.43
C ILE A 428 -19.77 20.13 -38.68
N TYR A 429 -19.58 19.36 -37.60
CA TYR A 429 -19.45 17.91 -37.63
C TYR A 429 -20.45 17.26 -36.68
N SER A 430 -20.99 16.10 -37.06
CA SER A 430 -21.93 15.35 -36.22
C SER A 430 -21.29 14.13 -35.57
N PHE A 431 -21.59 13.93 -34.30
CA PHE A 431 -21.12 12.82 -33.48
C PHE A 431 -22.32 12.16 -32.78
N LYS A 432 -22.13 10.96 -32.26
CA LYS A 432 -23.13 10.25 -31.45
C LYS A 432 -23.09 10.64 -29.98
N SER A 433 -21.93 11.12 -29.48
CA SER A 433 -21.75 11.59 -28.10
C SER A 433 -21.11 12.99 -28.10
N PRO A 434 -21.23 13.73 -26.97
CA PRO A 434 -20.65 15.06 -26.87
C PRO A 434 -19.13 14.99 -27.05
N VAL A 435 -18.58 16.02 -27.70
CA VAL A 435 -17.14 16.18 -27.84
C VAL A 435 -16.61 16.78 -26.53
N THR A 436 -15.67 16.09 -25.92
CA THR A 436 -15.05 16.42 -24.63
C THR A 436 -13.62 16.92 -24.75
N ALA A 437 -12.97 16.70 -25.90
CA ALA A 437 -11.61 17.14 -26.14
C ALA A 437 -11.44 17.62 -27.58
N PHE A 438 -10.75 18.75 -27.75
CA PHE A 438 -10.53 19.41 -29.02
C PHE A 438 -9.10 19.94 -29.06
N PHE A 439 -8.34 19.55 -30.10
CA PHE A 439 -6.94 19.95 -30.19
C PHE A 439 -6.48 20.11 -31.64
N GLN A 440 -6.08 21.30 -32.04
CA GLN A 440 -5.47 21.57 -33.31
C GLN A 440 -3.98 21.19 -33.27
N TYR A 441 -3.61 20.09 -33.91
CA TYR A 441 -2.22 19.62 -33.90
C TYR A 441 -1.39 20.13 -35.08
N ARG A 442 -2.02 20.62 -36.10
CA ARG A 442 -1.44 21.39 -37.20
C ARG A 442 -2.53 22.18 -37.91
N GLU A 443 -2.17 23.08 -38.76
CA GLU A 443 -3.11 23.89 -39.56
C GLU A 443 -4.05 22.99 -40.36
N GLY A 444 -5.37 23.29 -40.33
CA GLY A 444 -6.40 22.50 -40.96
C GLY A 444 -6.66 21.11 -40.39
N HIS A 445 -5.93 20.68 -39.35
CA HIS A 445 -6.06 19.34 -38.79
C HIS A 445 -6.31 19.38 -37.28
N VAL A 446 -7.36 18.71 -36.84
CA VAL A 446 -7.82 18.72 -35.47
C VAL A 446 -8.02 17.29 -34.96
N LEU A 447 -7.59 17.03 -33.75
CA LEU A 447 -7.98 15.84 -32.99
C LEU A 447 -9.22 16.17 -32.17
N VAL A 448 -10.18 15.26 -32.18
CA VAL A 448 -11.43 15.38 -31.45
C VAL A 448 -11.67 14.12 -30.66
N GLY A 449 -11.89 14.28 -29.36
CA GLY A 449 -12.19 13.19 -28.44
C GLY A 449 -13.60 13.27 -27.93
N ASN A 450 -14.22 12.10 -27.75
CA ASN A 450 -15.52 11.95 -27.11
C ASN A 450 -15.59 10.63 -26.31
N ASN A 451 -16.76 10.28 -25.82
CA ASN A 451 -16.95 9.02 -25.05
C ASN A 451 -16.86 7.74 -25.91
N GLU A 452 -16.88 7.87 -27.24
CA GLU A 452 -16.81 6.71 -28.15
C GLU A 452 -15.43 6.52 -28.78
N GLY A 453 -14.57 7.54 -28.76
CA GLY A 453 -13.24 7.43 -29.35
C GLY A 453 -12.51 8.74 -29.61
N LEU A 454 -11.42 8.61 -30.33
CA LEU A 454 -10.62 9.72 -30.85
C LEU A 454 -10.75 9.76 -32.38
N TYR A 455 -10.93 10.95 -32.89
CA TYR A 455 -11.12 11.23 -34.31
C TYR A 455 -10.13 12.28 -34.78
N SER A 456 -9.72 12.18 -36.03
CA SER A 456 -8.97 13.23 -36.73
C SER A 456 -9.88 13.89 -37.76
N LEU A 457 -10.00 15.19 -37.67
CA LEU A 457 -10.73 16.01 -38.63
C LEU A 457 -9.74 16.72 -39.55
N MET A 458 -10.02 16.72 -40.84
CA MET A 458 -9.37 17.57 -41.83
C MET A 458 -10.38 18.63 -42.24
N LEU A 459 -10.14 19.88 -41.78
CA LEU A 459 -11.10 20.98 -41.94
C LEU A 459 -11.29 21.34 -43.46
N ASP A 460 -10.17 21.40 -44.19
CA ASP A 460 -10.21 21.77 -45.58
C ASP A 460 -10.98 20.77 -46.46
N LYS A 461 -10.98 19.49 -46.10
CA LYS A 461 -11.65 18.40 -46.79
C LYS A 461 -12.99 18.04 -46.20
N ASN A 462 -13.35 18.66 -45.10
CA ASN A 462 -14.57 18.38 -44.32
C ASN A 462 -14.72 16.87 -43.98
N THR A 463 -13.63 16.20 -43.62
CA THR A 463 -13.61 14.76 -43.36
C THR A 463 -13.34 14.42 -41.92
N VAL A 464 -14.00 13.36 -41.42
CA VAL A 464 -13.83 12.79 -40.09
C VAL A 464 -13.26 11.38 -40.22
N ARG A 465 -12.10 11.13 -39.63
CA ARG A 465 -11.47 9.81 -39.60
C ARG A 465 -11.36 9.30 -38.16
N PRO A 466 -11.94 8.17 -37.80
CA PRO A 466 -11.69 7.57 -36.50
C PRO A 466 -10.26 7.07 -36.40
N LEU A 467 -9.59 7.39 -35.30
CA LEU A 467 -8.25 6.90 -34.96
C LEU A 467 -8.32 5.70 -34.04
N ILE A 468 -9.19 5.76 -33.03
CA ILE A 468 -9.49 4.66 -32.12
C ILE A 468 -10.94 4.76 -31.66
N LYS A 469 -11.60 3.63 -31.54
CA LYS A 469 -13.00 3.53 -31.06
C LYS A 469 -13.04 2.83 -29.70
N ASN A 470 -14.19 2.93 -29.04
CA ASN A 470 -14.47 2.28 -27.75
C ASN A 470 -13.55 2.73 -26.60
N ILE A 471 -13.12 3.98 -26.62
CA ILE A 471 -12.45 4.64 -25.53
C ILE A 471 -13.11 5.99 -25.23
N SER A 472 -13.24 6.31 -23.97
CA SER A 472 -13.73 7.63 -23.54
C SER A 472 -12.54 8.57 -23.40
N VAL A 473 -12.39 9.50 -24.33
CA VAL A 473 -11.31 10.51 -24.33
C VAL A 473 -11.72 11.66 -23.42
N LYS A 474 -10.86 12.01 -22.45
CA LYS A 474 -11.07 13.13 -21.52
C LYS A 474 -10.41 14.42 -21.96
N SER A 475 -9.13 14.34 -22.29
CA SER A 475 -8.35 15.51 -22.68
C SER A 475 -7.25 15.15 -23.67
N ILE A 476 -6.83 16.15 -24.42
CA ILE A 476 -5.70 16.09 -25.34
C ILE A 476 -4.73 17.17 -24.92
N VAL A 477 -3.53 16.77 -24.55
CA VAL A 477 -2.51 17.66 -23.99
C VAL A 477 -1.26 17.63 -24.88
N LYS A 478 -0.75 18.81 -25.23
CA LYS A 478 0.53 18.97 -25.90
C LYS A 478 1.58 19.40 -24.87
N THR A 479 2.64 18.64 -24.74
CA THR A 479 3.78 18.98 -23.87
C THR A 479 4.79 19.89 -24.58
N LYS A 480 5.74 20.45 -23.82
CA LYS A 480 6.73 21.41 -24.31
C LYS A 480 7.61 20.83 -25.44
N ASP A 481 7.83 19.53 -25.43
CA ASP A 481 8.56 18.78 -26.47
C ASP A 481 7.75 18.50 -27.74
N ASN A 482 6.56 19.12 -27.87
CA ASN A 482 5.60 18.97 -28.97
C ASN A 482 4.96 17.57 -29.09
N LEU A 483 5.11 16.69 -28.09
CA LEU A 483 4.38 15.42 -28.04
C LEU A 483 2.93 15.65 -27.64
N ILE A 484 2.04 14.84 -28.22
CA ILE A 484 0.60 14.94 -27.97
C ILE A 484 0.16 13.71 -27.20
N TRP A 485 -0.46 13.95 -26.06
CA TRP A 485 -0.94 12.94 -25.14
C TRP A 485 -2.46 12.93 -25.10
N ILE A 486 -3.04 11.73 -25.14
CA ILE A 486 -4.48 11.51 -25.07
C ILE A 486 -4.80 10.86 -23.74
N MET A 487 -5.54 11.55 -22.90
CA MET A 487 -6.02 11.06 -21.62
C MET A 487 -7.39 10.44 -21.76
N THR A 488 -7.62 9.28 -21.14
CA THR A 488 -8.87 8.57 -21.25
C THR A 488 -9.50 8.24 -19.90
N ASN A 489 -10.76 7.89 -19.92
CA ASN A 489 -11.44 7.35 -18.76
C ASN A 489 -11.40 5.83 -18.80
N LYS A 490 -10.75 5.21 -17.80
CA LYS A 490 -10.61 3.75 -17.63
C LYS A 490 -9.80 2.99 -18.69
N ASN A 491 -9.22 3.69 -19.69
CA ASN A 491 -8.45 3.03 -20.76
C ASN A 491 -6.96 3.39 -20.76
N GLY A 492 -6.50 4.14 -19.74
CA GLY A 492 -5.12 4.62 -19.64
C GLY A 492 -4.90 5.89 -20.44
N PHE A 493 -3.67 6.11 -20.86
CA PHE A 493 -3.30 7.26 -21.69
C PHE A 493 -2.44 6.82 -22.87
N TYR A 494 -2.42 7.66 -23.90
CA TYR A 494 -1.80 7.34 -25.17
C TYR A 494 -0.89 8.48 -25.64
N LEU A 495 0.20 8.12 -26.30
CA LEU A 495 1.01 9.03 -27.10
C LEU A 495 0.49 9.01 -28.53
N PHE A 496 0.17 10.19 -29.07
CA PHE A 496 -0.11 10.38 -30.48
C PHE A 496 1.18 10.88 -31.17
N LYS A 497 1.82 10.01 -31.95
CA LYS A 497 3.05 10.30 -32.70
C LYS A 497 2.92 9.69 -34.09
N ASP A 498 3.34 10.41 -35.11
CA ASP A 498 3.34 9.96 -36.51
C ASP A 498 1.98 9.43 -37.00
N ARG A 499 0.89 10.08 -36.56
CA ARG A 499 -0.52 9.69 -36.79
C ARG A 499 -0.90 8.31 -36.23
N LYS A 500 -0.11 7.75 -35.35
CA LYS A 500 -0.36 6.52 -34.64
C LYS A 500 -0.60 6.79 -33.15
N LEU A 501 -1.43 5.97 -32.54
CA LEU A 501 -1.67 5.98 -31.11
C LEU A 501 -0.94 4.85 -30.44
N VAL A 502 -0.18 5.21 -29.43
CA VAL A 502 0.63 4.29 -28.65
C VAL A 502 0.11 4.30 -27.22
N LYS A 503 -0.54 3.23 -26.80
CA LYS A 503 -0.99 3.08 -25.42
C LYS A 503 0.23 2.96 -24.49
N MET A 504 0.24 3.75 -23.42
CA MET A 504 1.27 3.69 -22.41
C MET A 504 0.96 2.60 -21.37
N PRO A 505 1.98 2.09 -20.65
CA PRO A 505 1.76 1.13 -19.60
C PRO A 505 1.11 1.82 -18.40
N ASN A 506 0.28 1.10 -17.70
CA ASN A 506 -0.25 1.57 -16.42
C ASN A 506 0.82 1.48 -15.32
N ASP A 507 0.60 2.19 -14.23
CA ASP A 507 1.30 1.96 -12.99
C ASP A 507 0.94 0.59 -12.38
N ARG A 508 1.70 0.14 -11.41
CA ARG A 508 1.54 -1.16 -10.74
C ARG A 508 0.11 -1.43 -10.25
N ASN A 509 -0.58 -0.39 -9.78
CA ASN A 509 -1.92 -0.49 -9.23
C ASN A 509 -3.03 -0.16 -10.25
N ASN A 510 -2.68 0.06 -11.51
CA ASN A 510 -3.59 0.46 -12.57
C ASN A 510 -4.35 1.79 -12.33
N TYR A 511 -3.87 2.65 -11.45
CA TYR A 511 -4.51 3.93 -11.18
C TYR A 511 -4.45 4.91 -12.36
N LEU A 512 -3.40 4.79 -13.19
CA LEU A 512 -3.25 5.59 -14.41
C LEU A 512 -4.20 5.18 -15.55
N GLN A 513 -5.07 4.17 -15.33
CA GLN A 513 -6.20 3.93 -16.24
C GLN A 513 -7.09 5.17 -16.40
N SER A 514 -7.15 6.04 -15.38
CA SER A 514 -7.88 7.32 -15.40
C SER A 514 -6.91 8.48 -15.22
N ALA A 515 -5.94 8.62 -16.08
CA ALA A 515 -5.08 9.79 -16.15
C ALA A 515 -5.86 11.03 -16.61
N HIS A 516 -5.58 12.20 -16.01
CA HIS A 516 -6.29 13.44 -16.28
C HIS A 516 -5.49 14.44 -17.09
N SER A 517 -4.26 14.68 -16.68
CA SER A 517 -3.37 15.64 -17.33
C SER A 517 -1.91 15.20 -17.23
N ILE A 518 -1.08 15.80 -18.07
CA ILE A 518 0.37 15.58 -18.09
C ILE A 518 1.07 16.92 -18.27
N LEU A 519 2.07 17.20 -17.45
CA LEU A 519 2.96 18.34 -17.58
C LEU A 519 4.41 17.87 -17.64
N GLU A 520 5.23 18.57 -18.42
CA GLU A 520 6.65 18.32 -18.58
C GLU A 520 7.46 19.33 -17.76
N ASP A 521 8.36 18.85 -16.89
CA ASP A 521 9.28 19.69 -16.14
C ASP A 521 10.61 19.94 -16.91
N GLN A 522 11.46 20.80 -16.34
CA GLN A 522 12.75 21.13 -16.92
C GLN A 522 13.83 20.06 -16.65
N GLN A 523 13.53 19.09 -15.77
CA GLN A 523 14.46 18.02 -15.39
C GLN A 523 14.27 16.75 -16.23
N GLY A 524 13.34 16.76 -17.18
CA GLY A 524 13.06 15.64 -18.07
C GLY A 524 12.09 14.61 -17.50
N PHE A 525 11.17 15.05 -16.65
CA PHE A 525 10.10 14.20 -16.14
C PHE A 525 8.76 14.69 -16.63
N TYR A 526 7.83 13.76 -16.75
CA TYR A 526 6.40 14.03 -16.82
C TYR A 526 5.73 13.88 -15.48
N TRP A 527 4.78 14.78 -15.23
CA TRP A 527 3.91 14.79 -14.08
C TRP A 527 2.48 14.52 -14.53
N ILE A 528 1.90 13.40 -14.05
CA ILE A 528 0.60 12.91 -14.51
C ILE A 528 -0.35 12.85 -13.32
N SER A 529 -1.48 13.55 -13.40
CA SER A 529 -2.52 13.50 -12.38
C SER A 529 -3.54 12.39 -12.65
N SER A 530 -4.10 11.85 -11.59
CA SER A 530 -5.13 10.79 -11.64
C SER A 530 -6.10 10.89 -10.47
N ASN A 531 -7.08 9.99 -10.39
CA ASN A 531 -7.96 9.86 -9.21
C ASN A 531 -7.23 9.36 -7.97
N ASN A 532 -6.00 8.85 -8.08
CA ASN A 532 -5.28 8.22 -6.99
C ASN A 532 -3.86 8.77 -6.80
N GLY A 533 -3.68 10.06 -7.01
CA GLY A 533 -2.40 10.72 -6.78
C GLY A 533 -1.81 11.38 -8.01
N LEU A 534 -0.63 11.93 -7.81
CA LEU A 534 0.19 12.58 -8.81
C LEU A 534 1.40 11.69 -9.09
N TYR A 535 1.70 11.47 -10.36
CA TYR A 535 2.77 10.58 -10.79
C TYR A 535 3.88 11.36 -11.45
N LYS A 536 5.12 11.07 -11.07
CA LYS A 536 6.32 11.54 -11.75
C LYS A 536 6.98 10.37 -12.47
N VAL A 537 7.30 10.53 -13.74
CA VAL A 537 7.91 9.49 -14.58
C VAL A 537 8.98 10.08 -15.48
N PRO A 538 10.15 9.43 -15.67
CA PRO A 538 11.13 9.89 -16.61
C PRO A 538 10.57 9.89 -18.03
N LYS A 539 10.59 11.06 -18.69
CA LYS A 539 10.16 11.23 -20.08
C LYS A 539 10.80 10.19 -21.01
N LYS A 540 12.10 9.96 -20.83
CA LYS A 540 12.88 8.99 -21.60
C LYS A 540 12.25 7.59 -21.57
N GLN A 541 11.75 7.14 -20.42
CA GLN A 541 11.15 5.80 -20.29
C GLN A 541 9.85 5.67 -21.07
N LEU A 542 8.97 6.68 -21.04
CA LEU A 542 7.74 6.64 -21.84
C LEU A 542 8.03 6.66 -23.34
N ILE A 543 9.03 7.44 -23.76
CA ILE A 543 9.44 7.48 -25.16
C ILE A 543 10.05 6.14 -25.59
N GLN A 544 10.95 5.58 -24.80
CA GLN A 544 11.52 4.25 -25.05
C GLN A 544 10.46 3.15 -25.10
N TYR A 545 9.48 3.21 -24.18
CA TYR A 545 8.34 2.29 -24.22
C TYR A 545 7.50 2.47 -25.50
N ALA A 546 7.32 3.69 -25.97
CA ALA A 546 6.59 3.94 -27.21
C ALA A 546 7.28 3.30 -28.43
N GLU A 547 8.60 3.23 -28.42
CA GLU A 547 9.44 2.61 -29.45
C GLU A 547 9.56 1.09 -29.26
N ASN A 548 9.76 0.65 -28.02
CA ASN A 548 9.87 -0.75 -27.64
C ASN A 548 9.00 -1.07 -26.42
N ARG A 549 7.91 -1.81 -26.62
CA ARG A 549 6.92 -2.20 -25.59
C ARG A 549 7.48 -3.03 -24.44
N LYS A 550 8.66 -3.58 -24.58
CA LYS A 550 9.35 -4.33 -23.52
C LYS A 550 10.16 -3.43 -22.59
N SER A 551 10.35 -2.15 -22.93
CA SER A 551 11.08 -1.20 -22.08
C SER A 551 10.31 -0.96 -20.79
N PRO A 552 10.94 -1.07 -19.61
CA PRO A 552 10.28 -0.84 -18.35
C PRO A 552 9.97 0.65 -18.14
N VAL A 553 8.88 0.92 -17.43
CA VAL A 553 8.49 2.26 -17.02
C VAL A 553 8.24 2.27 -15.53
N PHE A 554 8.87 3.18 -14.81
CA PHE A 554 8.75 3.30 -13.36
C PHE A 554 8.09 4.62 -13.01
N TYR A 555 6.90 4.52 -12.41
CA TYR A 555 6.13 5.66 -11.94
C TYR A 555 6.40 5.91 -10.47
N TYR A 556 6.81 7.13 -10.11
CA TYR A 556 6.87 7.57 -8.72
C TYR A 556 5.56 8.27 -8.35
N ARG A 557 4.85 7.75 -7.35
CA ARG A 557 3.54 8.23 -6.94
C ARG A 557 3.63 9.13 -5.73
N PHE A 558 3.08 10.31 -5.84
CA PHE A 558 2.81 11.22 -4.73
C PHE A 558 1.36 11.09 -4.29
N THR A 559 1.14 11.10 -2.98
CA THR A 559 -0.16 10.94 -2.33
C THR A 559 -0.38 12.04 -1.32
N LYS A 560 -1.51 12.06 -0.64
CA LYS A 560 -1.75 12.99 0.46
C LYS A 560 -0.66 12.95 1.55
N LYS A 561 0.09 11.86 1.66
CA LYS A 561 1.25 11.79 2.56
C LYS A 561 2.38 12.73 2.15
N ASP A 562 2.40 13.16 0.91
CA ASP A 562 3.43 14.03 0.34
C ASP A 562 3.06 15.52 0.39
N GLY A 563 1.93 15.90 1.04
CA GLY A 563 1.60 17.29 1.38
C GLY A 563 0.34 17.86 0.77
N PHE A 564 -0.37 17.11 -0.07
CA PHE A 564 -1.72 17.51 -0.48
C PHE A 564 -2.79 16.76 0.29
N THR A 565 -4.03 17.24 0.23
CA THR A 565 -5.08 16.82 1.16
C THR A 565 -6.02 15.76 0.60
N SER A 566 -6.06 15.64 -0.73
CA SER A 566 -6.84 14.63 -1.43
C SER A 566 -5.96 13.92 -2.46
N ASN A 567 -6.04 12.59 -2.54
CA ASN A 567 -5.38 11.83 -3.61
C ASN A 567 -6.09 12.01 -4.96
N GLU A 568 -7.35 12.47 -4.94
CA GLU A 568 -8.15 12.61 -6.14
C GLU A 568 -7.94 13.99 -6.76
N PHE A 569 -7.41 13.99 -7.97
CA PHE A 569 -7.26 15.18 -8.79
C PHE A 569 -8.49 15.36 -9.68
N ASN A 570 -8.84 16.62 -9.96
CA ASN A 570 -10.00 16.93 -10.77
C ASN A 570 -9.70 16.70 -12.26
N GLY A 571 -10.34 15.68 -12.83
CA GLY A 571 -10.19 15.33 -14.25
C GLY A 571 -11.17 16.01 -15.19
N ASN A 572 -12.16 16.74 -14.66
CA ASN A 572 -13.18 17.41 -15.46
C ASN A 572 -12.89 18.90 -15.67
N SER A 573 -11.88 19.43 -15.00
CA SER A 573 -11.39 20.79 -15.21
C SER A 573 -10.72 20.90 -16.58
N GLN A 574 -10.91 22.01 -17.28
CA GLN A 574 -10.20 22.29 -18.54
C GLN A 574 -9.68 23.72 -18.57
N PRO A 575 -8.35 23.90 -18.64
CA PRO A 575 -7.29 22.87 -18.58
C PRO A 575 -7.20 22.20 -17.20
N ASN A 576 -6.66 20.95 -17.17
CA ASN A 576 -6.59 20.10 -15.96
C ASN A 576 -5.29 20.28 -15.18
N ALA A 577 -4.35 21.06 -15.65
CA ALA A 577 -3.08 21.37 -15.01
C ALA A 577 -2.39 22.56 -15.71
N TYR A 578 -1.52 23.23 -14.98
CA TYR A 578 -0.81 24.41 -15.47
C TYR A 578 0.67 24.37 -15.09
N ALA A 579 1.50 24.90 -15.99
CA ALA A 579 2.85 25.33 -15.69
C ALA A 579 2.86 26.84 -15.72
N LEU A 580 3.13 27.48 -14.58
CA LEU A 580 3.23 28.93 -14.48
C LEU A 580 4.57 29.46 -14.98
N GLU A 581 4.67 30.76 -15.22
CA GLU A 581 5.87 31.41 -15.72
C GLU A 581 7.07 31.29 -14.77
N ASN A 582 6.82 31.28 -13.46
CA ASN A 582 7.86 31.06 -12.45
C ASN A 582 8.31 29.59 -12.31
N GLY A 583 7.80 28.69 -13.16
CA GLY A 583 8.12 27.26 -13.16
C GLY A 583 7.32 26.42 -12.14
N GLU A 584 6.41 27.02 -11.37
CA GLU A 584 5.51 26.27 -10.51
C GLU A 584 4.46 25.53 -11.33
N PHE A 585 4.12 24.32 -10.89
CA PHE A 585 3.03 23.52 -11.43
C PHE A 585 1.80 23.63 -10.54
N ILE A 586 0.64 23.60 -11.16
CA ILE A 586 -0.64 23.61 -10.49
C ILE A 586 -1.51 22.47 -11.02
N PHE A 587 -2.03 21.68 -10.10
CA PHE A 587 -2.99 20.64 -10.40
C PHE A 587 -4.26 20.86 -9.57
N PRO A 588 -5.43 21.03 -10.22
CA PRO A 588 -6.70 21.04 -9.53
C PRO A 588 -6.95 19.70 -8.86
N SER A 589 -7.35 19.70 -7.60
CA SER A 589 -7.74 18.52 -6.84
C SER A 589 -9.19 18.64 -6.35
N MET A 590 -9.71 17.56 -5.76
CA MET A 590 -11.03 17.59 -5.13
C MET A 590 -11.04 18.42 -3.83
N ASP A 591 -9.88 18.94 -3.39
CA ASP A 591 -9.77 19.80 -2.23
C ASP A 591 -8.84 21.00 -2.51
N GLY A 592 -9.17 21.76 -3.54
CA GLY A 592 -8.43 22.97 -3.94
C GLY A 592 -7.34 22.69 -4.98
N PHE A 593 -6.35 23.57 -5.01
CA PHE A 593 -5.28 23.56 -5.99
C PHE A 593 -3.96 23.19 -5.36
N VAL A 594 -3.28 22.20 -5.90
CA VAL A 594 -1.93 21.79 -5.48
C VAL A 594 -0.89 22.58 -6.26
N PHE A 595 -0.15 23.45 -5.57
CA PHE A 595 0.96 24.25 -6.10
C PHE A 595 2.29 23.64 -5.68
N PHE A 596 3.23 23.51 -6.59
CA PHE A 596 4.61 23.15 -6.26
C PHE A 596 5.59 23.50 -7.38
N ASN A 597 6.85 23.70 -7.00
CA ASN A 597 7.91 23.79 -7.96
C ASN A 597 8.51 22.38 -8.20
N PRO A 598 8.42 21.80 -9.41
CA PRO A 598 8.92 20.45 -9.69
C PRO A 598 10.40 20.25 -9.32
N ALA A 599 11.21 21.30 -9.44
CA ALA A 599 12.63 21.25 -9.12
C ALA A 599 12.90 21.13 -7.60
N GLN A 600 11.94 21.51 -6.76
CA GLN A 600 12.06 21.45 -5.31
C GLN A 600 11.41 20.18 -4.72
N VAL A 601 10.63 19.44 -5.50
CA VAL A 601 9.98 18.22 -5.06
C VAL A 601 10.91 17.03 -5.27
N GLN A 602 11.39 16.49 -4.17
CA GLN A 602 12.31 15.36 -4.18
C GLN A 602 11.56 14.04 -4.37
N THR A 603 12.17 13.13 -5.11
CA THR A 603 11.81 11.72 -5.16
C THR A 603 12.83 10.94 -4.37
N TYR A 604 12.35 10.03 -3.53
CA TYR A 604 13.19 9.25 -2.64
C TYR A 604 13.30 7.82 -3.16
N TYR A 605 14.53 7.34 -3.25
CA TYR A 605 14.83 5.97 -3.60
C TYR A 605 15.57 5.31 -2.43
N PRO A 606 15.44 4.01 -2.23
CA PRO A 606 16.14 3.32 -1.17
C PRO A 606 17.65 3.35 -1.42
N ASP A 607 18.44 3.42 -0.34
CA ASP A 607 19.89 3.30 -0.43
C ASP A 607 20.25 1.83 -0.71
N PRO A 608 20.83 1.50 -1.86
CA PRO A 608 21.10 0.11 -2.25
C PRO A 608 22.07 -0.61 -1.31
N LYS A 609 22.90 0.13 -0.58
CA LYS A 609 23.83 -0.43 0.41
C LYS A 609 23.13 -0.81 1.73
N LYS A 610 21.86 -0.43 1.90
CA LYS A 610 21.09 -0.59 3.13
C LYS A 610 19.91 -1.54 2.95
N ILE A 611 20.16 -2.67 2.32
CA ILE A 611 19.23 -3.78 2.25
C ILE A 611 19.71 -4.83 3.23
N TYR A 612 18.88 -5.20 4.20
CA TYR A 612 19.21 -6.16 5.24
C TYR A 612 18.23 -7.33 5.19
N ILE A 613 18.75 -8.55 5.06
CA ILE A 613 17.98 -9.79 5.02
C ILE A 613 18.60 -10.68 6.11
N GLU A 614 18.15 -10.50 7.34
CA GLU A 614 18.82 -11.03 8.54
C GLU A 614 17.86 -11.64 9.54
N ARG A 615 16.56 -11.66 9.21
CA ARG A 615 15.55 -12.25 10.07
C ARG A 615 14.56 -13.07 9.26
N ALA A 616 14.10 -14.17 9.83
CA ALA A 616 13.08 -15.01 9.23
C ALA A 616 12.12 -15.53 10.29
N LYS A 617 10.87 -15.78 9.88
CA LYS A 617 9.86 -16.42 10.71
C LYS A 617 9.49 -17.76 10.07
N ILE A 618 9.72 -18.84 10.79
CA ILE A 618 9.47 -20.21 10.31
C ILE A 618 8.15 -20.68 10.89
N GLY A 619 7.13 -20.81 10.04
CA GLY A 619 5.77 -21.15 10.48
C GLY A 619 5.24 -20.18 11.54
N ASN A 620 4.78 -20.70 12.67
CA ASN A 620 4.30 -19.90 13.81
C ASN A 620 5.36 -19.67 14.89
N ALA A 621 6.63 -20.07 14.65
CA ALA A 621 7.71 -19.91 15.61
C ALA A 621 8.11 -18.43 15.79
N GLU A 622 8.93 -18.15 16.82
CA GLU A 622 9.54 -16.85 17.01
C GLU A 622 10.47 -16.49 15.85
N THR A 623 10.68 -15.19 15.67
CA THR A 623 11.58 -14.68 14.63
C THR A 623 13.02 -15.10 14.92
N VAL A 624 13.63 -15.77 13.96
CA VAL A 624 15.02 -16.18 13.99
C VAL A 624 15.88 -15.13 13.30
N TYR A 625 17.03 -14.80 13.88
CA TYR A 625 18.03 -13.91 13.30
C TYR A 625 19.22 -14.71 12.79
N PHE A 626 19.70 -14.38 11.60
CA PHE A 626 20.84 -15.05 10.98
C PHE A 626 21.79 -14.03 10.33
N ASN A 627 23.05 -14.40 10.13
CA ASN A 627 24.05 -13.47 9.58
C ASN A 627 24.29 -13.71 8.08
N THR A 628 24.56 -14.96 7.69
CA THR A 628 24.97 -15.31 6.33
C THR A 628 24.11 -16.37 5.68
N VAL A 629 23.75 -17.40 6.44
CA VAL A 629 22.95 -18.53 5.96
C VAL A 629 21.79 -18.74 6.91
N LEU A 630 20.61 -18.95 6.36
CA LEU A 630 19.41 -19.37 7.09
C LEU A 630 19.27 -20.88 6.97
N ASP A 631 19.40 -21.59 8.07
CA ASP A 631 19.17 -23.03 8.10
C ASP A 631 17.70 -23.32 8.42
N LEU A 632 17.05 -24.03 7.51
CA LEU A 632 15.65 -24.48 7.62
C LEU A 632 15.65 -26.00 7.80
N LYS A 633 14.87 -26.46 8.78
CA LYS A 633 14.61 -27.88 8.93
C LYS A 633 13.76 -28.41 7.78
N ASN A 634 13.90 -29.66 7.48
CA ASN A 634 13.18 -30.33 6.39
C ASN A 634 11.66 -30.44 6.59
N ASP A 635 11.17 -30.20 7.81
CA ASP A 635 9.75 -30.21 8.17
C ASP A 635 9.11 -28.81 8.16
N TYR A 636 9.86 -27.77 7.70
CA TYR A 636 9.30 -26.45 7.60
C TYR A 636 8.12 -26.44 6.60
N LYS A 637 7.05 -25.74 6.96
CA LYS A 637 5.90 -25.55 6.04
C LYS A 637 6.07 -24.26 5.24
N THR A 638 6.38 -23.20 5.93
CA THR A 638 6.62 -21.87 5.36
C THR A 638 7.74 -21.18 6.11
N ALA A 639 8.53 -20.39 5.39
CA ALA A 639 9.50 -19.48 5.98
C ALA A 639 9.34 -18.09 5.37
N ASP A 640 8.97 -17.14 6.18
CA ASP A 640 8.91 -15.72 5.83
C ASP A 640 10.27 -15.09 6.06
N ILE A 641 10.99 -14.76 5.01
CA ILE A 641 12.26 -14.04 5.06
C ILE A 641 11.99 -12.56 4.94
N PHE A 642 12.33 -11.79 5.98
CA PHE A 642 12.07 -10.35 6.01
C PHE A 642 13.17 -9.58 5.28
N ILE A 643 12.76 -8.52 4.60
CA ILE A 643 13.63 -7.61 3.85
C ILE A 643 13.52 -6.25 4.51
N ASP A 644 14.50 -5.90 5.34
CA ASP A 644 14.52 -4.64 6.06
C ASP A 644 15.26 -3.56 5.24
N ILE A 645 14.55 -2.48 4.90
CA ILE A 645 15.09 -1.38 4.09
C ILE A 645 14.74 -0.07 4.77
N PRO A 646 15.74 0.70 5.28
CA PRO A 646 15.48 2.03 5.82
C PRO A 646 14.98 3.01 4.76
N TYR A 647 13.67 3.07 4.59
CA TYR A 647 12.98 3.89 3.61
C TYR A 647 11.79 4.63 4.22
N PHE A 648 11.97 5.92 4.51
CA PHE A 648 11.03 6.74 5.26
C PHE A 648 10.17 7.65 4.39
N SER A 649 9.83 7.20 3.19
CA SER A 649 8.91 7.85 2.26
C SER A 649 7.72 6.93 1.96
N ASN A 650 6.94 7.24 0.94
CA ASN A 650 5.81 6.40 0.54
C ASN A 650 6.30 5.03 0.03
N PHE A 651 6.09 3.98 0.82
CA PHE A 651 6.55 2.62 0.53
C PHE A 651 5.92 2.03 -0.76
N GLU A 652 4.79 2.57 -1.23
CA GLU A 652 4.19 2.17 -2.51
C GLU A 652 5.10 2.51 -3.71
N ASN A 653 6.10 3.37 -3.52
CA ASN A 653 7.13 3.67 -4.53
C ASN A 653 8.32 2.69 -4.52
N LEU A 654 8.34 1.74 -3.61
CA LEU A 654 9.34 0.69 -3.60
C LEU A 654 9.05 -0.33 -4.71
N TYR A 655 9.97 -0.50 -5.62
CA TYR A 655 9.98 -1.59 -6.60
C TYR A 655 10.98 -2.62 -6.12
N ILE A 656 10.46 -3.68 -5.55
CA ILE A 656 11.25 -4.77 -4.97
C ILE A 656 10.83 -6.05 -5.68
N GLU A 657 11.79 -6.79 -6.15
CA GLU A 657 11.61 -8.10 -6.75
C GLU A 657 12.55 -9.10 -6.11
N ALA A 658 12.12 -10.32 -6.02
CA ALA A 658 12.90 -11.41 -5.46
C ALA A 658 12.84 -12.64 -6.36
N LYS A 659 13.89 -13.45 -6.30
CA LYS A 659 13.91 -14.76 -6.95
C LYS A 659 14.76 -15.74 -6.15
N ILE A 660 14.48 -16.99 -6.29
CA ILE A 660 15.26 -18.09 -5.72
C ILE A 660 16.12 -18.69 -6.81
N SER A 661 17.39 -18.91 -6.50
CA SER A 661 18.34 -19.68 -7.31
C SER A 661 18.73 -20.92 -6.52
N GLY A 662 18.59 -22.08 -7.13
CA GLY A 662 18.98 -23.41 -6.65
C GLY A 662 19.44 -24.26 -7.81
N GLU A 663 18.95 -25.50 -7.92
CA GLU A 663 19.16 -26.34 -9.12
C GLU A 663 18.50 -25.72 -10.36
N GLU A 664 17.35 -25.06 -10.16
CA GLU A 664 16.69 -24.24 -11.17
C GLU A 664 16.60 -22.80 -10.70
N GLU A 665 16.67 -21.84 -11.61
CA GLU A 665 16.54 -20.41 -11.33
C GLU A 665 15.11 -19.97 -11.61
N SER A 666 14.41 -19.42 -10.60
CA SER A 666 13.07 -18.84 -10.79
C SER A 666 13.14 -17.49 -11.50
N ASP A 667 12.04 -17.06 -12.08
CA ASP A 667 11.89 -15.70 -12.57
C ASP A 667 11.83 -14.68 -11.44
N TRP A 668 12.05 -13.39 -11.76
CA TRP A 668 11.89 -12.32 -10.82
C TRP A 668 10.40 -12.10 -10.52
N GLU A 669 10.06 -12.17 -9.26
CA GLU A 669 8.70 -11.93 -8.76
C GLU A 669 8.65 -10.66 -7.91
N ALA A 670 7.59 -9.86 -8.08
CA ALA A 670 7.38 -8.67 -7.27
C ALA A 670 7.10 -9.07 -5.80
N VAL A 671 7.86 -8.50 -4.88
CA VAL A 671 7.59 -8.65 -3.45
C VAL A 671 6.36 -7.86 -3.08
N ALA A 672 5.41 -8.50 -2.40
CA ALA A 672 4.18 -7.85 -1.96
C ALA A 672 4.49 -6.76 -0.93
N LEU A 673 3.98 -5.54 -1.19
CA LEU A 673 4.10 -4.42 -0.26
C LEU A 673 3.01 -4.54 0.81
N GLY A 674 3.40 -4.67 2.07
CA GLY A 674 2.50 -4.82 3.21
C GLY A 674 3.05 -4.15 4.47
N LYS A 675 2.55 -4.54 5.64
CA LYS A 675 3.06 -4.08 6.94
C LYS A 675 4.52 -4.50 7.17
N ASP A 676 4.90 -5.65 6.60
CA ASP A 676 6.27 -6.15 6.56
C ASP A 676 6.63 -6.47 5.11
N LEU A 677 7.83 -6.13 4.72
CA LEU A 677 8.40 -6.61 3.47
C LEU A 677 8.99 -7.98 3.71
N LYS A 678 8.44 -9.00 3.07
CA LYS A 678 8.90 -10.37 3.23
C LYS A 678 8.74 -11.16 1.93
N TYR A 679 9.60 -12.14 1.78
CA TYR A 679 9.47 -13.16 0.76
C TYR A 679 9.18 -14.50 1.44
N THR A 680 8.09 -15.14 1.05
CA THR A 680 7.64 -16.40 1.67
C THR A 680 8.13 -17.59 0.86
N ILE A 681 8.86 -18.46 1.50
CA ILE A 681 9.35 -19.71 0.92
C ILE A 681 8.46 -20.85 1.42
N SER A 682 8.04 -21.71 0.51
CA SER A 682 7.27 -22.91 0.82
C SER A 682 7.61 -24.04 -0.12
N ASN A 683 7.54 -25.28 0.36
CA ASN A 683 7.60 -26.51 -0.44
C ASN A 683 8.84 -26.69 -1.33
N LEU A 684 9.98 -26.13 -0.95
CA LEU A 684 11.24 -26.42 -1.63
C LEU A 684 11.84 -27.72 -1.12
N SER A 685 12.50 -28.43 -2.00
CA SER A 685 13.24 -29.65 -1.66
C SER A 685 14.46 -29.36 -0.78
N PRO A 686 14.95 -30.32 0.00
CA PRO A 686 16.23 -30.18 0.69
C PRO A 686 17.36 -29.82 -0.26
N GLY A 687 18.18 -28.84 0.13
CA GLY A 687 19.27 -28.33 -0.72
C GLY A 687 19.77 -26.96 -0.28
N ASP A 688 20.73 -26.43 -1.00
CA ASP A 688 21.29 -25.09 -0.82
C ASP A 688 20.67 -24.14 -1.86
N TYR A 689 20.16 -23.02 -1.38
CA TYR A 689 19.47 -22.02 -2.18
C TYR A 689 20.02 -20.64 -1.92
N THR A 690 19.80 -19.76 -2.88
CA THR A 690 20.11 -18.32 -2.74
C THR A 690 18.87 -17.52 -3.05
N LEU A 691 18.39 -16.75 -2.08
CA LEU A 691 17.38 -15.72 -2.30
C LEU A 691 18.09 -14.47 -2.79
N LYS A 692 17.82 -14.06 -4.02
CA LYS A 692 18.25 -12.79 -4.61
C LYS A 692 17.10 -11.80 -4.52
N VAL A 693 17.37 -10.64 -3.95
CA VAL A 693 16.42 -9.53 -3.85
C VAL A 693 17.02 -8.34 -4.57
N ARG A 694 16.25 -7.70 -5.43
CA ARG A 694 16.67 -6.48 -6.11
C ARG A 694 15.68 -5.35 -5.86
N ILE A 695 16.20 -4.14 -5.75
CA ILE A 695 15.42 -2.93 -5.56
C ILE A 695 15.77 -1.87 -6.60
N LEU A 696 14.77 -1.11 -7.00
CA LEU A 696 14.96 0.04 -7.85
C LEU A 696 15.63 1.17 -7.05
N ALA A 697 16.87 1.49 -7.38
CA ALA A 697 17.71 2.45 -6.66
C ALA A 697 17.70 3.87 -7.25
N SER A 698 17.14 4.04 -8.46
CA SER A 698 17.17 5.33 -9.16
C SER A 698 16.04 5.44 -10.20
N PRO A 699 15.67 6.67 -10.59
CA PRO A 699 14.60 6.89 -11.56
C PRO A 699 14.90 6.37 -12.97
N ASP A 700 16.15 6.13 -13.32
CA ASP A 700 16.58 5.61 -14.62
C ASP A 700 16.39 4.09 -14.77
N GLY A 701 15.86 3.43 -13.75
CA GLY A 701 15.54 2.00 -13.83
C GLY A 701 16.68 1.10 -13.40
N LYS A 702 17.68 1.64 -12.69
CA LYS A 702 18.78 0.85 -12.15
C LYS A 702 18.33 0.06 -10.94
N TYR A 703 18.45 -1.25 -11.04
CA TYR A 703 18.26 -2.17 -9.92
C TYR A 703 19.59 -2.47 -9.25
N GLU A 704 19.57 -2.60 -7.94
CA GLU A 704 20.68 -3.11 -7.12
C GLU A 704 20.22 -4.38 -6.43
N GLU A 705 21.14 -5.37 -6.33
CA GLU A 705 20.82 -6.70 -5.86
C GLU A 705 21.50 -7.01 -4.52
N LYS A 706 20.78 -7.76 -3.69
CA LYS A 706 21.29 -8.37 -2.46
C LYS A 706 20.95 -9.85 -2.49
N ALA A 707 21.91 -10.69 -2.15
CA ALA A 707 21.72 -12.13 -2.07
C ALA A 707 21.91 -12.61 -0.63
N VAL A 708 21.13 -13.61 -0.25
CA VAL A 708 21.25 -14.33 1.01
C VAL A 708 21.12 -15.81 0.74
N GLN A 709 21.97 -16.60 1.39
CA GLN A 709 21.92 -18.04 1.27
C GLN A 709 20.99 -18.63 2.32
N PHE A 710 20.26 -19.67 1.94
CA PHE A 710 19.52 -20.49 2.88
C PHE A 710 19.66 -21.95 2.49
N ARG A 711 19.63 -22.81 3.51
CA ARG A 711 19.77 -24.23 3.37
C ARG A 711 18.58 -24.92 3.98
N ILE A 712 18.04 -25.91 3.25
CA ILE A 712 17.01 -26.81 3.75
C ILE A 712 17.69 -28.12 4.07
N GLU A 713 17.64 -28.53 5.33
CA GLU A 713 18.24 -29.76 5.80
C GLU A 713 17.66 -30.96 5.06
N PRO A 714 18.48 -31.92 4.65
CA PRO A 714 18.00 -33.14 4.03
C PRO A 714 17.19 -33.97 5.05
N TYR A 715 16.19 -34.69 4.57
CA TYR A 715 15.55 -35.71 5.39
C TYR A 715 16.56 -36.72 5.87
N PHE A 716 16.35 -37.28 7.07
CA PHE A 716 17.26 -38.26 7.67
C PHE A 716 17.61 -39.38 6.68
N PHE A 717 16.60 -39.84 5.92
CA PHE A 717 16.81 -40.91 4.92
C PHE A 717 17.61 -40.45 3.67
N GLN A 718 17.80 -39.18 3.45
CA GLN A 718 18.61 -38.62 2.36
C GLN A 718 20.05 -38.37 2.78
N THR A 719 20.34 -38.40 4.09
CA THR A 719 21.67 -38.13 4.62
C THR A 719 22.64 -39.24 4.24
N LEU A 720 23.91 -38.85 4.07
CA LEU A 720 24.97 -39.81 3.80
C LEU A 720 25.04 -40.86 4.91
N LEU A 721 24.82 -40.47 6.15
CA LEU A 721 24.84 -41.36 7.32
C LEU A 721 23.73 -42.42 7.21
N PHE A 722 22.51 -42.06 6.80
CA PHE A 722 21.43 -43.01 6.59
C PHE A 722 21.74 -43.95 5.42
N LYS A 723 22.28 -43.43 4.32
CA LYS A 723 22.69 -44.27 3.16
C LYS A 723 23.79 -45.26 3.55
N ILE A 724 24.74 -44.84 4.37
CA ILE A 724 25.77 -45.74 4.93
C ILE A 724 25.13 -46.78 5.85
N LEU A 725 24.26 -46.34 6.80
CA LEU A 725 23.51 -47.23 7.68
C LEU A 725 22.68 -48.24 6.89
N LEU A 726 21.94 -47.80 5.89
CA LEU A 726 21.15 -48.65 5.02
C LEU A 726 22.02 -49.62 4.25
N SER A 727 23.18 -49.17 3.76
CA SER A 727 24.17 -50.02 3.10
C SER A 727 24.76 -51.05 4.06
N ILE A 728 25.03 -50.70 5.32
CA ILE A 728 25.49 -51.62 6.37
C ILE A 728 24.40 -52.66 6.70
N ILE A 729 23.14 -52.19 6.86
CA ILE A 729 21.98 -53.06 7.09
C ILE A 729 21.78 -54.02 5.90
N PHE A 730 21.91 -53.51 4.67
CA PHE A 730 21.82 -54.32 3.49
C PHE A 730 22.94 -55.36 3.41
N LEU A 731 24.20 -54.97 3.69
CA LEU A 731 25.37 -55.86 3.75
C LEU A 731 25.21 -56.88 4.86
N THR A 732 24.80 -56.47 6.07
CA THR A 732 24.55 -57.41 7.18
C THR A 732 23.39 -58.33 6.87
N GLY A 733 22.34 -57.85 6.20
CA GLY A 733 21.24 -58.65 5.68
C GLY A 733 21.71 -59.72 4.69
N ILE A 734 22.60 -59.34 3.76
CA ILE A 734 23.23 -60.30 2.82
C ILE A 734 24.07 -61.32 3.58
N ILE A 735 24.88 -60.92 4.57
CA ILE A 735 25.67 -61.79 5.39
C ILE A 735 24.79 -62.77 6.18
N ILE A 736 23.69 -62.25 6.76
CA ILE A 736 22.70 -63.07 7.49
C ILE A 736 22.03 -64.07 6.51
N ILE A 737 21.65 -63.63 5.30
CA ILE A 737 21.07 -64.53 4.28
C ILE A 737 22.08 -65.57 3.88
N ILE A 738 23.34 -65.20 3.67
CA ILE A 738 24.42 -66.18 3.36
C ILE A 738 24.63 -67.15 4.52
N MET A 739 24.63 -66.67 5.77
CA MET A 739 24.71 -67.55 6.96
C MET A 739 23.51 -68.47 7.10
N LEU A 740 22.28 -67.89 6.85
CA LEU A 740 21.04 -68.67 6.85
C LEU A 740 21.00 -69.69 5.71
N MET A 741 21.41 -69.28 4.49
CA MET A 741 21.52 -70.21 3.36
C MET A 741 22.56 -71.24 3.62
N THR A 742 23.74 -70.92 4.17
CA THR A 742 24.77 -71.91 4.56
C THR A 742 24.31 -72.85 5.67
N ASN A 743 23.58 -72.31 6.66
CA ASN A 743 22.95 -73.14 7.71
C ASN A 743 21.80 -73.98 7.15
N LEU A 744 20.96 -73.43 6.29
CA LEU A 744 19.92 -74.21 5.59
C LEU A 744 20.50 -75.27 4.66
N LEU A 745 21.61 -74.97 3.99
CA LEU A 745 22.31 -75.96 3.21
C LEU A 745 22.94 -77.10 4.10
N ARG A 746 23.47 -76.66 5.25
CA ARG A 746 23.99 -77.65 6.27
C ARG A 746 22.85 -78.46 6.91
N THR A 747 21.68 -77.83 7.17
CA THR A 747 20.50 -78.51 7.73
C THR A 747 19.78 -79.33 6.64
N LYS A 748 19.73 -78.83 5.39
CA LYS A 748 19.17 -79.60 4.25
C LYS A 748 20.03 -80.83 3.95
N ASN A 749 21.38 -80.70 4.02
CA ASN A 749 22.24 -81.89 3.89
C ASN A 749 22.11 -82.89 5.08
N LYS A 750 21.78 -82.36 6.29
CA LYS A 750 21.40 -83.27 7.41
C LYS A 750 19.95 -83.75 7.28
N ALA A 751 19.06 -83.01 6.75
CA ALA A 751 17.64 -83.34 6.58
C ALA A 751 17.36 -84.16 5.36
N LEU A 752 18.16 -84.00 4.26
CA LEU A 752 18.08 -84.98 3.11
C LEU A 752 18.40 -86.42 3.49
N LYS A 753 19.25 -86.60 4.52
CA LYS A 753 19.43 -87.91 5.11
C LYS A 753 18.28 -88.46 6.00
N ARG A 754 17.37 -87.47 6.45
CA ARG A 754 16.17 -87.87 7.23
C ARG A 754 14.84 -87.78 6.46
N ILE A 755 14.77 -87.12 5.34
CA ILE A 755 13.52 -86.90 4.62
C ILE A 755 13.18 -88.04 3.61
N VAL A 756 14.11 -88.93 3.36
CA VAL A 756 13.76 -90.20 2.62
C VAL A 756 12.77 -91.06 3.42
N HIS A 757 12.62 -90.77 4.72
CA HIS A 757 11.78 -91.68 5.56
C HIS A 757 10.37 -91.07 5.97
N ASN A 758 10.00 -89.86 5.69
CA ASN A 758 8.70 -89.31 6.20
C ASN A 758 7.93 -88.39 5.22
N LYS A 759 7.88 -88.75 3.98
CA LYS A 759 7.10 -88.02 2.97
C LYS A 759 5.79 -88.69 2.63
N ASN A 760 4.93 -88.90 3.56
CA ASN A 760 3.54 -89.31 3.19
C ASN A 760 2.41 -88.86 4.09
N SER A 761 2.59 -87.87 4.93
CA SER A 761 1.43 -87.47 5.74
C SER A 761 1.44 -85.89 6.12
N LYS A 762 1.33 -85.04 5.27
CA LYS A 762 0.80 -83.66 5.56
C LYS A 762 0.71 -82.84 4.30
N LEU A 763 -0.26 -83.06 3.53
CA LEU A 763 -0.57 -82.25 2.34
C LEU A 763 -2.07 -81.90 2.28
N LYS A 764 -2.63 -81.55 3.44
CA LYS A 764 -4.07 -81.19 3.45
C LYS A 764 -4.50 -80.03 4.27
N GLU A 765 -3.64 -79.20 4.88
CA GLU A 765 -4.12 -78.21 5.86
C GLU A 765 -3.71 -76.74 5.63
N THR A 766 -3.05 -76.36 4.56
CA THR A 766 -2.54 -75.01 4.42
C THR A 766 -3.13 -74.22 3.25
N SER A 767 -4.27 -74.59 2.72
CA SER A 767 -4.86 -73.86 1.57
C SER A 767 -5.98 -72.85 1.94
N LEU A 768 -6.33 -72.66 3.19
CA LEU A 768 -7.52 -71.91 3.55
C LEU A 768 -7.28 -70.51 4.22
N THR A 769 -6.02 -70.14 4.52
CA THR A 769 -5.78 -68.93 5.29
C THR A 769 -5.19 -67.75 4.46
N LEU A 770 -4.88 -67.98 3.20
CA LEU A 770 -4.25 -66.93 2.35
C LEU A 770 -5.25 -66.10 1.53
N GLU A 771 -6.52 -66.47 1.57
CA GLU A 771 -7.52 -65.84 0.71
C GLU A 771 -8.21 -64.63 1.37
N VAL A 772 -8.13 -64.48 2.70
CA VAL A 772 -8.83 -63.42 3.44
C VAL A 772 -8.08 -62.09 3.46
N VAL A 773 -6.74 -62.08 3.51
CA VAL A 773 -5.95 -60.86 3.67
C VAL A 773 -5.80 -60.12 2.33
N LYS A 774 -5.92 -60.85 1.20
CA LYS A 774 -5.80 -60.23 -0.12
C LYS A 774 -6.99 -59.37 -0.51
N ASN A 775 -8.15 -59.63 0.08
CA ASN A 775 -9.39 -58.95 -0.29
C ASN A 775 -9.57 -57.54 0.32
N ASP A 776 -8.94 -57.25 1.48
CA ASP A 776 -9.14 -55.95 2.15
C ASP A 776 -8.19 -54.87 1.61
N LEU A 777 -7.00 -55.20 1.15
CA LEU A 777 -6.08 -54.22 0.53
C LEU A 777 -6.52 -53.82 -0.89
N GLN A 778 -7.22 -54.71 -1.60
CA GLN A 778 -7.76 -54.39 -2.93
C GLN A 778 -8.89 -53.34 -2.87
N LYS A 779 -9.68 -53.31 -1.79
CA LYS A 779 -10.83 -52.37 -1.67
C LYS A 779 -10.42 -50.93 -1.48
N GLU A 780 -9.34 -50.66 -0.75
CA GLU A 780 -8.87 -49.28 -0.48
C GLU A 780 -8.24 -48.67 -1.73
N THR A 781 -7.45 -49.48 -2.45
CA THR A 781 -6.81 -49.03 -3.71
C THR A 781 -7.81 -48.83 -4.85
N GLU A 782 -8.90 -49.63 -4.87
CA GLU A 782 -9.98 -49.45 -5.86
C GLU A 782 -10.80 -48.20 -5.61
N TYR A 783 -10.92 -47.75 -4.35
CA TYR A 783 -11.64 -46.57 -3.99
C TYR A 783 -10.91 -45.27 -4.46
N GLN A 784 -9.63 -45.15 -4.18
CA GLN A 784 -8.82 -44.01 -4.62
C GLN A 784 -8.77 -43.92 -6.14
N LYS A 785 -8.66 -45.07 -6.82
CA LYS A 785 -8.64 -45.13 -8.28
C LYS A 785 -9.98 -44.70 -8.89
N LYS A 786 -11.10 -45.10 -8.32
CA LYS A 786 -12.44 -44.70 -8.78
C LYS A 786 -12.73 -43.20 -8.57
N LEU A 787 -12.25 -42.61 -7.49
CA LEU A 787 -12.39 -41.18 -7.26
C LEU A 787 -11.64 -40.38 -8.34
N VAL A 788 -10.41 -40.73 -8.62
CA VAL A 788 -9.59 -40.12 -9.68
C VAL A 788 -10.20 -40.39 -11.07
N GLU A 789 -10.71 -41.58 -11.34
CA GLU A 789 -11.41 -41.91 -12.58
C GLU A 789 -12.68 -41.07 -12.78
N THR A 790 -13.44 -40.82 -11.73
CA THR A 790 -14.69 -40.04 -11.81
C THR A 790 -14.41 -38.57 -12.06
N ILE A 791 -13.46 -37.98 -11.34
CA ILE A 791 -13.02 -36.60 -11.57
C ILE A 791 -12.46 -36.44 -12.98
N SER A 792 -11.63 -37.42 -13.41
CA SER A 792 -11.05 -37.41 -14.76
C SER A 792 -12.12 -37.56 -15.84
N HIS A 793 -13.13 -38.39 -15.64
CA HIS A 793 -14.25 -38.55 -16.57
C HIS A 793 -15.08 -37.27 -16.70
N ASP A 794 -15.40 -36.61 -15.58
CA ASP A 794 -16.26 -35.44 -15.55
C ASP A 794 -15.56 -34.17 -16.08
N ILE A 795 -14.23 -34.16 -16.08
CA ILE A 795 -13.39 -33.15 -16.73
C ILE A 795 -13.22 -33.48 -18.22
N THR A 796 -12.97 -34.74 -18.55
CA THR A 796 -12.64 -35.14 -19.93
C THR A 796 -13.85 -35.07 -20.86
N THR A 797 -15.07 -35.29 -20.34
CA THR A 797 -16.30 -35.27 -21.15
C THR A 797 -16.59 -33.88 -21.74
N PRO A 798 -16.65 -32.79 -20.98
CA PRO A 798 -16.85 -31.45 -21.56
C PRO A 798 -15.68 -31.03 -22.44
N ILE A 799 -14.43 -31.36 -22.10
CA ILE A 799 -13.25 -31.06 -22.92
C ILE A 799 -13.35 -31.75 -24.28
N ARG A 800 -13.73 -33.04 -24.31
CA ARG A 800 -13.93 -33.76 -25.55
C ARG A 800 -15.06 -33.18 -26.37
N PHE A 801 -16.15 -32.77 -25.73
CA PHE A 801 -17.29 -32.15 -26.40
C PHE A 801 -16.92 -30.80 -27.03
N ILE A 802 -16.17 -29.97 -26.28
CA ILE A 802 -15.62 -28.71 -26.78
C ILE A 802 -14.70 -28.95 -27.97
N ALA A 803 -13.79 -29.92 -27.88
CA ALA A 803 -12.86 -30.28 -28.97
C ALA A 803 -13.61 -30.76 -30.23
N MET A 804 -14.60 -31.60 -30.06
CA MET A 804 -15.44 -32.09 -31.16
C MET A 804 -16.25 -30.99 -31.84
N LEU A 805 -16.81 -30.08 -31.04
CA LEU A 805 -17.57 -28.94 -31.58
C LEU A 805 -16.65 -27.92 -32.23
N SER A 806 -15.45 -27.69 -31.71
CA SER A 806 -14.42 -26.84 -32.32
C SER A 806 -13.95 -27.38 -33.66
N GLN A 807 -13.81 -28.70 -33.78
CA GLN A 807 -13.51 -29.34 -35.04
C GLN A 807 -14.64 -29.16 -36.06
N LYS A 808 -15.89 -29.39 -35.65
CA LYS A 808 -17.08 -29.18 -36.51
C LYS A 808 -17.28 -27.73 -36.90
N LEU A 809 -16.90 -26.80 -36.02
CA LEU A 809 -16.89 -25.37 -36.31
C LEU A 809 -15.88 -25.00 -37.40
N HIS A 810 -14.70 -25.67 -37.39
CA HIS A 810 -13.66 -25.46 -38.39
C HIS A 810 -14.03 -26.05 -39.77
N GLU A 811 -14.81 -27.11 -39.77
CA GLU A 811 -15.23 -27.83 -40.96
C GLU A 811 -16.54 -27.31 -41.60
N SER A 812 -17.21 -26.33 -40.97
CA SER A 812 -18.54 -25.83 -41.42
C SER A 812 -18.43 -24.42 -41.99
N ASP A 813 -18.94 -24.23 -43.20
CA ASP A 813 -19.07 -22.92 -43.86
C ASP A 813 -20.44 -22.25 -43.62
N ASP A 814 -21.37 -22.92 -42.91
CA ASP A 814 -22.68 -22.39 -42.57
C ASP A 814 -22.63 -21.53 -41.34
N VAL A 815 -22.87 -20.22 -41.53
CA VAL A 815 -22.77 -19.17 -40.48
C VAL A 815 -23.77 -19.41 -39.34
N GLU A 816 -24.96 -19.97 -39.62
CA GLU A 816 -25.97 -20.22 -38.61
C GLU A 816 -25.61 -21.45 -37.74
N LEU A 817 -25.03 -22.43 -38.40
CA LEU A 817 -24.51 -23.64 -37.74
C LEU A 817 -23.24 -23.34 -36.91
N GLN A 818 -22.36 -22.48 -37.42
CA GLN A 818 -21.18 -22.00 -36.72
C GLN A 818 -21.56 -21.28 -35.41
N LYS A 819 -22.59 -20.44 -35.48
CA LYS A 819 -23.08 -19.73 -34.28
C LYS A 819 -23.61 -20.69 -33.21
N LYS A 820 -24.31 -21.73 -33.62
CA LYS A 820 -24.77 -22.79 -32.69
C LYS A 820 -23.61 -23.59 -32.08
N TYR A 821 -22.58 -23.88 -32.85
CA TYR A 821 -21.41 -24.55 -32.33
C TYR A 821 -20.62 -23.63 -31.36
N PHE A 822 -20.47 -22.35 -31.68
CA PHE A 822 -19.86 -21.37 -30.80
C PHE A 822 -20.60 -21.27 -29.47
N ASP A 823 -21.91 -21.14 -29.49
CA ASP A 823 -22.74 -21.07 -28.29
C ASP A 823 -22.62 -22.35 -27.42
N SER A 824 -22.54 -23.51 -28.07
CA SER A 824 -22.39 -24.78 -27.40
C SER A 824 -20.97 -24.97 -26.80
N ILE A 825 -19.95 -24.48 -27.50
CA ILE A 825 -18.56 -24.46 -26.98
C ILE A 825 -18.48 -23.52 -25.79
N TYR A 826 -19.04 -22.32 -25.88
CA TYR A 826 -19.07 -21.36 -24.80
C TYR A 826 -19.76 -21.93 -23.55
N LYS A 827 -20.95 -22.51 -23.71
CA LYS A 827 -21.69 -23.13 -22.60
C LYS A 827 -20.94 -24.29 -21.94
N SER A 828 -20.29 -25.11 -22.74
CA SER A 828 -19.51 -26.24 -22.22
C SER A 828 -18.22 -25.79 -21.50
N SER A 829 -17.60 -24.72 -22.00
CA SER A 829 -16.42 -24.12 -21.38
C SER A 829 -16.78 -23.46 -20.06
N GLU A 830 -17.89 -22.75 -20.01
CA GLU A 830 -18.42 -22.12 -18.80
C GLU A 830 -18.77 -23.18 -17.74
N GLN A 831 -19.41 -24.27 -18.14
CA GLN A 831 -19.71 -25.39 -17.22
C GLN A 831 -18.45 -26.01 -16.64
N LEU A 832 -17.41 -26.19 -17.46
CA LEU A 832 -16.12 -26.73 -17.02
C LEU A 832 -15.40 -25.77 -16.06
N TYR A 833 -15.45 -24.50 -16.36
CA TYR A 833 -14.90 -23.45 -15.51
C TYR A 833 -15.56 -23.42 -14.13
N GLN A 834 -16.88 -23.44 -14.09
CA GLN A 834 -17.67 -23.48 -12.85
C GLN A 834 -17.41 -24.77 -12.05
N PHE A 835 -17.29 -25.89 -12.74
CA PHE A 835 -16.92 -27.15 -12.09
C PHE A 835 -15.56 -27.07 -11.40
N THR A 836 -14.57 -26.47 -12.07
CA THR A 836 -13.20 -26.36 -11.55
C THR A 836 -13.13 -25.39 -10.35
N LEU A 837 -13.87 -24.28 -10.40
CA LEU A 837 -13.99 -23.33 -9.28
C LEU A 837 -14.63 -24.00 -8.06
N ASN A 838 -15.71 -24.72 -8.26
CA ASN A 838 -16.40 -25.41 -7.16
C ASN A 838 -15.51 -26.47 -6.52
N LEU A 839 -14.69 -27.19 -7.30
CA LEU A 839 -13.76 -28.17 -6.79
C LEU A 839 -12.63 -27.51 -5.99
N LYS A 840 -12.14 -26.36 -6.44
CA LYS A 840 -11.12 -25.59 -5.73
C LYS A 840 -11.66 -25.10 -4.38
N GLU A 841 -12.81 -24.45 -4.36
CA GLU A 841 -13.46 -23.96 -3.13
C GLU A 841 -13.71 -25.10 -2.13
N TYR A 842 -14.18 -26.24 -2.62
CA TYR A 842 -14.39 -27.42 -1.78
C TYR A 842 -13.08 -27.88 -1.12
N THR A 843 -11.98 -27.95 -1.88
CA THR A 843 -10.69 -28.40 -1.34
C THR A 843 -10.12 -27.44 -0.31
N GLU A 844 -10.34 -26.15 -0.47
CA GLU A 844 -9.93 -25.10 0.48
C GLU A 844 -10.76 -25.18 1.77
N LEU A 845 -12.08 -25.25 1.67
CA LEU A 845 -12.98 -25.35 2.82
C LEU A 845 -12.87 -26.70 3.56
N TYR A 846 -12.54 -27.79 2.85
CA TYR A 846 -12.32 -29.08 3.46
C TYR A 846 -11.04 -29.15 4.30
N LYS A 847 -10.01 -28.39 3.93
CA LYS A 847 -8.74 -28.27 4.65
C LYS A 847 -8.79 -27.29 5.83
N ALA A 848 -9.83 -26.44 5.93
CA ALA A 848 -9.95 -25.49 7.02
C ALA A 848 -10.02 -26.22 8.38
N GLU A 849 -9.12 -25.90 9.29
CA GLU A 849 -8.99 -26.54 10.59
C GLU A 849 -10.03 -26.03 11.61
N ASN A 850 -10.44 -24.78 11.49
CA ASN A 850 -11.40 -24.17 12.41
C ASN A 850 -12.82 -24.36 11.92
N ILE A 851 -13.60 -25.13 12.68
CA ILE A 851 -15.04 -25.37 12.45
C ILE A 851 -15.89 -24.26 13.10
N PHE A 852 -15.36 -23.59 14.11
CA PHE A 852 -16.03 -22.54 14.87
C PHE A 852 -15.20 -21.26 14.86
N GLU A 853 -15.89 -20.12 14.82
CA GLU A 853 -15.28 -18.79 14.89
C GLU A 853 -15.07 -18.37 16.36
N GLU A 854 -14.10 -17.49 16.60
CA GLU A 854 -13.84 -16.95 17.95
C GLU A 854 -14.96 -16.01 18.42
N GLN A 855 -15.61 -15.32 17.49
CA GLN A 855 -16.73 -14.40 17.76
C GLN A 855 -17.99 -14.84 17.03
N GLU A 856 -19.13 -14.58 17.65
CA GLU A 856 -20.42 -14.82 17.02
C GLU A 856 -20.71 -13.78 15.92
N TYR A 857 -21.35 -14.23 14.86
CA TYR A 857 -21.81 -13.37 13.77
C TYR A 857 -23.28 -13.65 13.43
N PRO A 858 -24.03 -12.65 12.94
CA PRO A 858 -25.44 -12.80 12.59
C PRO A 858 -25.58 -13.60 11.27
N VAL A 859 -26.25 -14.76 11.36
CA VAL A 859 -26.45 -15.68 10.22
C VAL A 859 -27.32 -15.06 9.12
N ASN A 860 -28.29 -14.22 9.48
CA ASN A 860 -29.17 -13.54 8.52
C ASN A 860 -28.37 -12.60 7.59
N ARG A 861 -27.19 -12.13 7.99
CA ARG A 861 -26.26 -11.37 7.14
C ARG A 861 -25.82 -12.19 5.91
N ILE A 862 -25.57 -13.50 6.12
CA ILE A 862 -25.20 -14.38 5.00
C ILE A 862 -26.40 -14.49 4.03
N LEU A 863 -27.61 -14.68 4.54
CA LEU A 863 -28.79 -14.75 3.70
C LEU A 863 -29.01 -13.47 2.89
N GLU A 864 -28.84 -12.31 3.50
CA GLU A 864 -28.95 -11.02 2.81
C GLU A 864 -27.85 -10.80 1.74
N ILE A 865 -26.62 -11.19 2.04
CA ILE A 865 -25.52 -11.13 1.07
C ILE A 865 -25.84 -12.06 -0.12
N LYS A 866 -26.30 -13.29 0.16
CA LYS A 866 -26.61 -14.26 -0.90
C LYS A 866 -27.86 -13.84 -1.70
N LYS A 867 -28.89 -13.32 -1.03
CA LYS A 867 -30.07 -12.74 -1.69
C LYS A 867 -29.65 -11.64 -2.68
N LYS A 868 -28.81 -10.70 -2.26
CA LYS A 868 -28.28 -9.66 -3.14
C LYS A 868 -27.48 -10.23 -4.31
N LEU A 869 -26.64 -11.23 -4.04
CA LEU A 869 -25.81 -11.87 -5.05
C LEU A 869 -26.63 -12.53 -6.15
N PHE A 870 -27.71 -13.21 -5.77
CA PHE A 870 -28.55 -13.94 -6.72
C PHE A 870 -29.73 -13.13 -7.27
N TRP A 871 -29.90 -11.90 -6.81
CA TRP A 871 -31.04 -11.05 -7.17
C TRP A 871 -31.21 -10.85 -8.68
N GLU A 872 -30.12 -10.47 -9.38
CA GLU A 872 -30.20 -10.23 -10.83
C GLU A 872 -30.48 -11.52 -11.61
N ILE A 873 -29.88 -12.62 -11.20
CA ILE A 873 -30.08 -13.94 -11.83
C ILE A 873 -31.52 -14.43 -11.62
N ALA A 874 -32.04 -14.24 -10.41
CA ALA A 874 -33.42 -14.61 -10.09
C ALA A 874 -34.43 -13.72 -10.86
N LYS A 875 -34.15 -12.42 -10.97
CA LYS A 875 -34.96 -11.46 -11.74
C LYS A 875 -35.04 -11.81 -13.22
N GLU A 876 -33.92 -12.21 -13.84
CA GLU A 876 -33.93 -12.71 -15.24
C GLU A 876 -34.79 -13.95 -15.41
N ARG A 877 -35.04 -14.69 -14.33
CA ARG A 877 -35.90 -15.87 -14.30
C ARG A 877 -37.33 -15.57 -13.83
N GLU A 878 -37.67 -14.29 -13.71
CA GLU A 878 -38.95 -13.84 -13.15
C GLU A 878 -39.26 -14.46 -11.77
N THR A 879 -38.21 -14.67 -10.96
CA THR A 879 -38.28 -15.31 -9.66
C THR A 879 -37.95 -14.30 -8.59
N VAL A 880 -38.72 -14.29 -7.50
CA VAL A 880 -38.51 -13.36 -6.37
C VAL A 880 -37.81 -14.11 -5.22
N ILE A 881 -36.78 -13.48 -4.64
CA ILE A 881 -36.15 -14.01 -3.44
C ILE A 881 -36.57 -13.18 -2.24
N ILE A 882 -37.25 -13.79 -1.30
CA ILE A 882 -37.74 -13.14 -0.08
C ILE A 882 -36.93 -13.65 1.10
N ASN A 883 -36.43 -12.76 1.92
CA ASN A 883 -35.87 -13.11 3.22
C ASN A 883 -36.84 -12.63 4.28
N SER A 884 -37.45 -13.56 4.99
CA SER A 884 -38.48 -13.30 6.00
C SER A 884 -37.91 -13.21 7.43
N THR A 885 -36.59 -13.25 7.59
CA THR A 885 -35.96 -13.23 8.91
C THR A 885 -35.78 -11.79 9.39
N GLU A 886 -36.54 -11.38 10.40
CA GLU A 886 -36.51 -10.03 10.98
C GLU A 886 -35.49 -9.87 12.13
N THR A 887 -35.03 -10.95 12.74
CA THR A 887 -34.12 -10.93 13.90
C THR A 887 -32.73 -11.39 13.59
N ASN A 888 -31.73 -10.79 14.26
CA ASN A 888 -30.33 -11.19 14.15
C ASN A 888 -30.10 -12.44 15.00
N ILE A 889 -29.99 -13.59 14.37
CA ILE A 889 -29.66 -14.87 15.00
C ILE A 889 -28.18 -15.14 14.82
N ASN A 890 -27.44 -15.29 15.91
CA ASN A 890 -25.99 -15.42 15.91
C ASN A 890 -25.52 -16.88 15.94
N SER A 891 -24.41 -17.15 15.26
CA SER A 891 -23.74 -18.47 15.27
C SER A 891 -22.22 -18.31 15.34
N ARG A 892 -21.56 -19.35 15.87
CA ARG A 892 -20.09 -19.50 15.89
C ARG A 892 -19.57 -20.51 14.86
N VAL A 893 -20.44 -21.17 14.14
CA VAL A 893 -20.04 -22.10 13.09
C VAL A 893 -19.28 -21.31 12.01
N SER A 894 -18.20 -21.85 11.47
CA SER A 894 -17.37 -21.15 10.48
C SER A 894 -18.21 -20.44 9.40
N GLU A 895 -18.12 -19.09 9.35
CA GLU A 895 -18.88 -18.24 8.42
C GLU A 895 -18.63 -18.66 6.98
N SER A 896 -17.39 -19.00 6.65
CA SER A 896 -16.99 -19.42 5.31
C SER A 896 -17.65 -20.74 4.89
N ILE A 897 -17.71 -21.73 5.79
CA ILE A 897 -18.32 -23.02 5.52
C ILE A 897 -19.85 -22.85 5.42
N LEU A 898 -20.47 -22.12 6.34
CA LEU A 898 -21.90 -21.89 6.32
C LEU A 898 -22.33 -21.06 5.10
N SER A 899 -21.56 -20.07 4.74
CA SER A 899 -21.76 -19.26 3.53
C SER A 899 -21.68 -20.09 2.25
N ALA A 900 -20.79 -21.09 2.19
CA ALA A 900 -20.67 -22.00 1.05
C ALA A 900 -21.86 -22.98 0.99
N ILE A 901 -22.31 -23.48 2.12
CA ILE A 901 -23.51 -24.33 2.20
C ILE A 901 -24.72 -23.56 1.67
N ILE A 902 -25.00 -22.37 2.22
CA ILE A 902 -26.12 -21.53 1.85
C ILE A 902 -26.03 -21.11 0.38
N HIS A 903 -24.85 -20.75 -0.10
CA HIS A 903 -24.65 -20.40 -1.51
C HIS A 903 -25.09 -21.53 -2.45
N ASN A 904 -24.64 -22.75 -2.19
CA ASN A 904 -24.97 -23.89 -3.05
C ASN A 904 -26.46 -24.25 -2.99
N VAL A 905 -27.12 -24.07 -1.87
CA VAL A 905 -28.55 -24.34 -1.73
C VAL A 905 -29.36 -23.28 -2.49
N ILE A 906 -29.02 -21.97 -2.32
CA ILE A 906 -29.71 -20.88 -3.04
C ILE A 906 -29.43 -20.96 -4.56
N ASP A 907 -28.22 -21.30 -4.96
CA ASP A 907 -27.87 -21.49 -6.37
C ASP A 907 -28.74 -22.57 -7.03
N ASN A 908 -28.93 -23.67 -6.30
CA ASN A 908 -29.84 -24.75 -6.77
C ASN A 908 -31.29 -24.28 -6.83
N ALA A 909 -31.79 -23.55 -5.83
CA ALA A 909 -33.14 -23.00 -5.80
C ALA A 909 -33.36 -22.04 -7.00
N VAL A 910 -32.43 -21.11 -7.26
CA VAL A 910 -32.50 -20.15 -8.38
C VAL A 910 -32.43 -20.85 -9.73
N LYS A 911 -31.59 -21.88 -9.86
CA LYS A 911 -31.49 -22.65 -11.11
C LYS A 911 -32.74 -23.42 -11.46
N ASN A 912 -33.49 -23.85 -10.46
CA ASN A 912 -34.66 -24.72 -10.68
C ASN A 912 -36.01 -24.01 -10.52
N THR A 913 -36.00 -22.71 -10.20
CA THR A 913 -37.24 -21.90 -10.10
C THR A 913 -37.35 -20.97 -11.29
N PHE A 914 -38.50 -20.95 -11.92
CA PHE A 914 -38.85 -20.05 -12.99
C PHE A 914 -40.26 -19.50 -12.79
N LYS A 915 -40.43 -18.19 -12.79
CA LYS A 915 -41.71 -17.50 -12.47
C LYS A 915 -42.26 -17.93 -11.11
N GLY A 916 -41.43 -17.86 -10.08
CA GLY A 916 -41.77 -18.34 -8.77
C GLY A 916 -41.18 -17.52 -7.66
N GLU A 917 -41.07 -18.15 -6.50
CA GLU A 917 -40.58 -17.53 -5.28
C GLU A 917 -39.59 -18.44 -4.58
N ILE A 918 -38.56 -17.83 -3.99
CA ILE A 918 -37.63 -18.49 -3.10
C ILE A 918 -37.69 -17.75 -1.77
N SER A 919 -38.08 -18.47 -0.71
CA SER A 919 -38.16 -17.92 0.62
C SER A 919 -36.96 -18.37 1.45
N LEU A 920 -36.38 -17.42 2.17
CA LEU A 920 -35.29 -17.65 3.08
C LEU A 920 -35.77 -17.30 4.50
N ASN A 921 -35.61 -18.22 5.42
CA ASN A 921 -36.04 -18.01 6.80
C ASN A 921 -35.07 -18.67 7.80
N ILE A 922 -34.97 -18.10 8.99
CA ILE A 922 -34.21 -18.68 10.08
C ILE A 922 -35.13 -18.77 11.28
N ILE A 923 -35.20 -19.94 11.87
CA ILE A 923 -35.92 -20.21 13.11
C ILE A 923 -34.91 -20.60 14.21
N GLU A 924 -35.01 -19.99 15.35
CA GLU A 924 -34.17 -20.26 16.49
C GLU A 924 -34.99 -20.78 17.67
N ASP A 925 -34.50 -21.82 18.28
CA ASP A 925 -35.01 -22.29 19.59
C ASP A 925 -33.87 -22.35 20.62
N ASP A 926 -34.13 -22.84 21.84
CA ASP A 926 -33.11 -22.87 22.91
C ASP A 926 -31.88 -23.73 22.59
N GLN A 927 -31.97 -24.68 21.67
CA GLN A 927 -30.92 -25.67 21.41
C GLN A 927 -30.39 -25.66 19.97
N LYS A 928 -31.07 -25.01 19.02
CA LYS A 928 -30.73 -25.10 17.60
C LYS A 928 -31.17 -23.89 16.81
N ILE A 929 -30.47 -23.66 15.71
CA ILE A 929 -30.77 -22.69 14.68
C ILE A 929 -31.13 -23.47 13.41
N ILE A 930 -32.31 -23.25 12.87
CA ILE A 930 -32.78 -23.90 11.64
C ILE A 930 -32.83 -22.86 10.54
N ILE A 931 -32.08 -23.08 9.51
CA ILE A 931 -32.08 -22.26 8.30
C ILE A 931 -32.95 -22.98 7.28
N ILE A 932 -33.99 -22.33 6.80
CA ILE A 932 -34.98 -22.88 5.87
C ILE A 932 -34.84 -22.11 4.56
N ILE A 933 -34.63 -22.84 3.50
CA ILE A 933 -34.62 -22.30 2.14
C ILE A 933 -35.62 -23.12 1.34
N ASP A 934 -36.69 -22.47 0.95
CA ASP A 934 -37.74 -23.10 0.18
C ASP A 934 -37.95 -22.42 -1.18
N ASP A 935 -38.17 -23.20 -2.21
CA ASP A 935 -38.41 -22.74 -3.55
C ASP A 935 -39.75 -23.29 -4.11
N THR A 936 -40.33 -22.58 -5.04
CA THR A 936 -41.51 -22.99 -5.78
C THR A 936 -41.19 -23.54 -7.17
N GLY A 937 -39.96 -24.03 -7.36
CA GLY A 937 -39.45 -24.51 -8.62
C GLY A 937 -39.93 -25.91 -9.04
N THR A 938 -39.07 -26.59 -9.79
CA THR A 938 -39.45 -27.93 -10.31
C THR A 938 -39.56 -29.00 -9.22
N GLY A 939 -38.96 -28.76 -8.08
CA GLY A 939 -38.93 -29.68 -6.95
C GLY A 939 -38.00 -30.89 -7.16
N MET A 940 -37.71 -31.59 -6.05
CA MET A 940 -36.99 -32.87 -6.05
C MET A 940 -38.01 -34.05 -6.03
N SER A 941 -37.70 -35.10 -6.80
CA SER A 941 -38.50 -36.33 -6.69
C SER A 941 -38.25 -37.04 -5.33
N THR A 942 -39.19 -37.84 -4.90
CA THR A 942 -39.07 -38.66 -3.68
C THR A 942 -37.83 -39.57 -3.71
N GLU A 943 -37.46 -40.05 -4.89
CA GLU A 943 -36.26 -40.87 -5.10
C GLU A 943 -35.01 -40.06 -4.93
N GLN A 944 -34.96 -38.83 -5.44
CA GLN A 944 -33.80 -37.92 -5.29
C GLN A 944 -33.61 -37.52 -3.83
N ILE A 945 -34.68 -37.17 -3.14
CA ILE A 945 -34.65 -36.87 -1.69
C ILE A 945 -34.12 -38.06 -0.90
N ALA A 946 -34.62 -39.27 -1.20
CA ALA A 946 -34.16 -40.50 -0.55
C ALA A 946 -32.68 -40.78 -0.78
N ILE A 947 -32.16 -40.52 -1.99
CA ILE A 947 -30.72 -40.65 -2.31
C ILE A 947 -29.88 -39.71 -1.44
N TYR A 948 -30.21 -38.41 -1.39
CA TYR A 948 -29.43 -37.44 -0.65
C TYR A 948 -29.54 -37.64 0.87
N MET A 949 -30.75 -38.00 1.37
CA MET A 949 -30.93 -38.34 2.78
C MET A 949 -30.19 -39.61 3.17
N ASN A 950 -30.11 -40.59 2.29
CA ASN A 950 -29.35 -41.81 2.49
C ASN A 950 -27.83 -41.54 2.49
N LEU A 951 -27.38 -40.61 1.65
CA LEU A 951 -26.01 -40.13 1.62
C LEU A 951 -25.64 -39.41 2.91
N PHE A 952 -26.54 -38.66 3.49
CA PHE A 952 -26.35 -37.99 4.79
C PHE A 952 -26.34 -39.01 5.95
N LYS A 953 -27.19 -40.02 5.96
CA LYS A 953 -27.34 -41.00 7.07
C LYS A 953 -26.23 -42.05 7.12
N ASN A 954 -25.66 -42.47 5.98
CA ASN A 954 -24.68 -43.54 5.92
C ASN A 954 -23.25 -43.07 6.25
N THR A 955 -22.66 -43.70 7.29
CA THR A 955 -21.25 -43.51 7.69
C THR A 955 -20.29 -44.42 6.92
N LYS A 956 -20.78 -45.46 6.22
CA LYS A 956 -19.98 -46.37 5.37
C LYS A 956 -20.31 -46.10 3.90
N TRP A 957 -19.37 -45.55 3.21
CA TRP A 957 -19.45 -45.18 1.80
C TRP A 957 -19.65 -46.41 0.90
N LYS A 958 -20.87 -46.60 0.45
CA LYS A 958 -21.14 -47.38 -0.77
C LYS A 958 -21.34 -46.35 -1.88
N THR A 959 -20.44 -46.39 -2.85
CA THR A 959 -20.36 -45.48 -4.00
C THR A 959 -21.73 -45.33 -4.72
N PRO A 960 -22.30 -44.15 -4.81
CA PRO A 960 -23.32 -43.84 -5.82
C PRO A 960 -22.58 -43.55 -7.15
N SER A 961 -23.13 -44.07 -8.24
CA SER A 961 -22.67 -43.65 -9.58
C SER A 961 -22.95 -42.17 -9.79
N PHE A 962 -21.92 -41.35 -9.94
CA PHE A 962 -22.03 -39.95 -10.34
C PHE A 962 -22.48 -39.87 -11.81
N LYS A 963 -23.77 -40.04 -12.10
CA LYS A 963 -24.29 -39.76 -13.42
C LYS A 963 -24.84 -38.32 -13.42
N GLY A 964 -24.02 -37.38 -13.89
CA GLY A 964 -24.41 -36.07 -14.41
C GLY A 964 -25.42 -35.23 -13.63
N LYS A 965 -24.98 -34.09 -13.03
CA LYS A 965 -25.72 -33.05 -12.30
C LYS A 965 -25.86 -33.30 -10.79
N GLY A 966 -25.02 -32.70 -9.99
CA GLY A 966 -25.24 -32.64 -8.54
C GLY A 966 -24.03 -32.51 -7.63
N LEU A 967 -22.87 -32.08 -8.09
CA LEU A 967 -21.68 -31.92 -7.24
C LEU A 967 -21.93 -30.92 -6.08
N GLY A 968 -22.69 -29.84 -6.34
CA GLY A 968 -23.02 -28.83 -5.34
C GLY A 968 -23.74 -29.41 -4.10
N LEU A 969 -24.73 -30.27 -4.30
CA LEU A 969 -25.48 -30.83 -3.18
C LEU A 969 -24.70 -31.92 -2.41
N HIS A 970 -23.81 -32.64 -3.09
CA HIS A 970 -22.87 -33.53 -2.43
C HIS A 970 -21.87 -32.78 -1.54
N MET A 971 -21.35 -31.64 -2.03
CA MET A 971 -20.52 -30.71 -1.26
C MET A 971 -21.26 -30.21 -0.02
N VAL A 972 -22.51 -29.79 -0.17
CA VAL A 972 -23.36 -29.35 0.92
C VAL A 972 -23.46 -30.42 2.00
N ILE A 973 -23.79 -31.66 1.64
CA ILE A 973 -23.88 -32.77 2.59
C ILE A 973 -22.57 -33.02 3.32
N HIS A 974 -21.44 -32.92 2.63
CA HIS A 974 -20.12 -33.07 3.24
C HIS A 974 -19.79 -31.93 4.21
N LEU A 975 -20.04 -30.71 3.82
CA LEU A 975 -19.79 -29.54 4.65
C LEU A 975 -20.70 -29.51 5.87
N VAL A 976 -21.98 -29.90 5.71
CA VAL A 976 -22.91 -30.04 6.81
C VAL A 976 -22.45 -31.11 7.83
N LYS A 977 -21.97 -32.26 7.36
CA LYS A 977 -21.34 -33.27 8.24
C LYS A 977 -20.12 -32.75 8.95
N LYS A 978 -19.27 -32.01 8.25
CA LYS A 978 -18.03 -31.43 8.81
C LYS A 978 -18.33 -30.52 10.00
N ILE A 979 -19.39 -29.72 9.94
CA ILE A 979 -19.78 -28.79 11.01
C ILE A 979 -20.73 -29.43 12.03
N ASN A 980 -20.91 -30.76 12.00
CA ASN A 980 -21.82 -31.49 12.86
C ASN A 980 -23.25 -30.97 12.83
N ALA A 981 -23.71 -30.43 11.71
CA ALA A 981 -25.09 -30.00 11.47
C ALA A 981 -25.96 -31.10 10.85
N GLU A 982 -27.24 -30.88 10.80
CA GLU A 982 -28.18 -31.75 10.13
C GLU A 982 -28.77 -31.07 8.89
N ILE A 983 -29.11 -31.83 7.90
CA ILE A 983 -29.82 -31.35 6.70
C ILE A 983 -31.00 -32.26 6.37
N SER A 984 -32.13 -31.65 6.00
CA SER A 984 -33.27 -32.35 5.49
C SER A 984 -33.76 -31.74 4.19
N PHE A 985 -34.36 -32.57 3.36
CA PHE A 985 -35.01 -32.19 2.10
C PHE A 985 -36.45 -32.66 2.11
N SER A 986 -37.37 -31.80 1.76
CA SER A 986 -38.78 -32.11 1.61
C SER A 986 -39.38 -31.43 0.39
N GLN A 987 -40.51 -31.89 -0.05
CA GLN A 987 -41.23 -31.26 -1.15
C GLN A 987 -42.02 -30.06 -0.66
N ASN A 988 -41.95 -28.96 -1.39
CA ASN A 988 -42.80 -27.80 -1.18
C ASN A 988 -44.14 -27.97 -1.89
N PHE A 989 -45.25 -27.45 -1.35
CA PHE A 989 -46.58 -27.55 -1.93
C PHE A 989 -46.98 -26.20 -2.55
N PRO A 990 -47.55 -26.17 -3.76
CA PRO A 990 -47.95 -27.31 -4.62
C PRO A 990 -46.77 -27.88 -5.45
N LYS A 991 -45.63 -27.23 -5.51
CA LYS A 991 -44.43 -27.68 -6.24
C LYS A 991 -43.22 -26.94 -5.73
N GLY A 992 -42.04 -27.58 -5.61
CA GLY A 992 -40.81 -26.99 -5.18
C GLY A 992 -40.03 -27.88 -4.19
N THR A 993 -39.01 -27.34 -3.58
CA THR A 993 -38.17 -28.03 -2.58
C THR A 993 -38.01 -27.16 -1.36
N ILE A 994 -38.08 -27.78 -0.19
CA ILE A 994 -37.69 -27.18 1.09
C ILE A 994 -36.40 -27.85 1.54
N VAL A 995 -35.40 -27.04 1.83
CA VAL A 995 -34.11 -27.47 2.41
C VAL A 995 -34.00 -26.87 3.82
N GLU A 996 -33.83 -27.70 4.81
CA GLU A 996 -33.65 -27.29 6.19
C GLU A 996 -32.24 -27.69 6.66
N ILE A 997 -31.51 -26.75 7.20
CA ILE A 997 -30.18 -26.95 7.78
C ILE A 997 -30.26 -26.61 9.24
N THR A 998 -30.03 -27.61 10.08
CA THR A 998 -30.12 -27.47 11.55
C THR A 998 -28.72 -27.42 12.15
N LEU A 999 -28.38 -26.29 12.72
CA LEU A 999 -27.16 -26.06 13.48
C LEU A 999 -27.42 -26.26 14.96
N LYS A 1000 -26.52 -26.90 15.67
CA LYS A 1000 -26.58 -26.98 17.14
C LYS A 1000 -26.07 -25.66 17.71
N LYS A 1001 -26.79 -25.13 18.68
CA LYS A 1001 -26.37 -23.97 19.45
C LYS A 1001 -25.40 -24.46 20.52
N ASN A 1002 -24.11 -24.15 20.37
CA ASN A 1002 -23.09 -24.50 21.36
C ASN A 1002 -22.91 -23.38 22.38
#